data_aa508396f759eb7aa1cb37f6681b0a53
#
_entry.id   aa508396f759eb7aa1cb37f6681b0a53
#
_cell.length_a   1.000
_cell.length_b   1.000
_cell.length_c   1.000
_cell.angle_alpha   90.00
_cell.angle_beta   90.00
_cell.angle_gamma   90.00
#
_symmetry.space_group_name_H-M   'P 1'
#
loop_
_entity.id
_entity.type
_entity.pdbx_description
1 polymer ?
#
loop_
_entity_poly.entity_id
_entity_poly.type
_entity_poly.pdbx_seq_one_letter_code
_entity_poly.pdbx_strand_id
1 'polypeptide(L)'
;MKDKKKKKKQCEAIVKAACILLNSHGGVIVAKILNMEDYHSCDGHGLDIDIKLIKLISGRTLKDFFDFKEDGSRMLIFVTAWNCGIGDNSYPRLCTIDVSMFERNETETKQVENTNVVNFLQRKKAHQNEAAETMFNKKSVTFDEHFGGLGESQTVEFKQYGQTFDKTRHMLPRYVSSFANSGGGYIFIGVDDKEKKVVGCLDNETSKLIWIKPHVDAKWGDLGIRINFINVDQTPDNQNRYVIAIHVPNRSGKIIFATSPICYKIKDCKIHQMDEIEWLEIMNTDNPGNRVSRNKAIAESSLKSITTPTSLDEKEIRGFFKLEENDSLEQGPTVLFPDLHSKLIEEKPAISQFDKFLMKTFNGHKGFQIYSRSWAGNLGKPNNNHVVCDVLVLVEGQSLQLFTVVNERNSNVKVYCMETAHSIKTAMVKNGEYSNVLCVIPKIFALSDLSTVTLFDENLYPESYLKIEQKYFWHLLKSLAVSLLVFESILGEHVGVQYLSLLTLEQFNILHKRFSVDNVKSLFVQGLPGTGKTVLAKELIKKLKNKGNSFEDILYLCENQPLRDKMRDENLCRCETRCAFMKNKFPHVKHVVVDEAQNFRHENGENWFKKVKYIQQQQQNEELGVVWIFFDFFQKADSYETGLPKHLDPIESLDTIVRCGEAVSKVVQEFCEEAPKDKRQERALENLKLLKTFPGDVKTIPCEYNKCLQVAKLILEHLYEGYSPHQIAVLYSTEEVAEMFRKKIVSRVKDYGGSVKATKAPGMEGFFVVDSIRRFSGLESEIVIGVDPRTFDSSFENNIKLMLASRAVARLYIIE
;
A
#
# COMPACT_ATOMS: atom_id res chain seq x y z
N MET A 1 -3.77 -46.15 5.80
CA MET A 1 -2.95 -45.07 6.34
C MET A 1 -2.28 -44.17 5.25
N LYS A 2 -1.73 -44.77 4.16
CA LYS A 2 -1.13 -43.99 3.03
C LYS A 2 -2.15 -43.06 2.35
N ASP A 3 -3.40 -43.51 2.14
CA ASP A 3 -4.44 -42.69 1.48
C ASP A 3 -4.89 -41.51 2.33
N LYS A 4 -5.02 -41.64 3.65
CA LYS A 4 -5.35 -40.53 4.55
C LYS A 4 -4.28 -39.41 4.51
N LYS A 5 -2.99 -39.79 4.44
CA LYS A 5 -1.87 -38.83 4.35
C LYS A 5 -1.87 -38.08 3.00
N LYS A 6 -2.22 -38.78 1.91
CA LYS A 6 -2.31 -38.22 0.58
C LYS A 6 -3.50 -37.26 0.45
N LYS A 7 -4.69 -37.68 0.94
CA LYS A 7 -5.90 -36.83 1.00
C LYS A 7 -5.67 -35.56 1.81
N LYS A 8 -4.99 -35.67 2.98
CA LYS A 8 -4.63 -34.52 3.80
C LYS A 8 -3.74 -33.51 3.05
N LYS A 9 -2.69 -33.99 2.34
CA LYS A 9 -1.79 -33.11 1.54
C LYS A 9 -2.52 -32.42 0.38
N GLN A 10 -3.44 -33.13 -0.28
CA GLN A 10 -4.22 -32.55 -1.38
C GLN A 10 -5.16 -31.46 -0.86
N CYS A 11 -5.84 -31.71 0.26
CA CYS A 11 -6.69 -30.70 0.90
C CYS A 11 -5.87 -29.47 1.35
N GLU A 12 -4.69 -29.65 1.92
CA GLU A 12 -3.78 -28.55 2.29
C GLU A 12 -3.33 -27.72 1.08
N ALA A 13 -3.09 -28.38 -0.07
CA ALA A 13 -2.75 -27.68 -1.31
C ALA A 13 -3.93 -26.82 -1.84
N ILE A 14 -5.16 -27.32 -1.79
CA ILE A 14 -6.36 -26.57 -2.19
C ILE A 14 -6.58 -25.38 -1.26
N VAL A 15 -6.47 -25.56 0.06
CA VAL A 15 -6.64 -24.49 1.04
C VAL A 15 -5.56 -23.40 0.85
N LYS A 16 -4.31 -23.81 0.57
CA LYS A 16 -3.23 -22.87 0.25
C LYS A 16 -3.53 -22.07 -1.02
N ALA A 17 -3.97 -22.73 -2.09
CA ALA A 17 -4.35 -22.05 -3.33
C ALA A 17 -5.55 -21.11 -3.11
N ALA A 18 -6.55 -21.52 -2.35
CA ALA A 18 -7.69 -20.68 -1.97
C ALA A 18 -7.23 -19.43 -1.20
N CYS A 19 -6.36 -19.58 -0.19
CA CYS A 19 -5.81 -18.46 0.57
C CYS A 19 -5.08 -17.45 -0.34
N ILE A 20 -4.26 -17.94 -1.27
CA ILE A 20 -3.55 -17.10 -2.25
C ILE A 20 -4.54 -16.28 -3.08
N LEU A 21 -5.56 -16.95 -3.63
CA LEU A 21 -6.53 -16.30 -4.52
C LEU A 21 -7.45 -15.33 -3.77
N LEU A 22 -7.91 -15.69 -2.58
CA LEU A 22 -8.70 -14.80 -1.72
C LEU A 22 -7.95 -13.51 -1.40
N ASN A 23 -6.69 -13.60 -1.01
CA ASN A 23 -5.86 -12.43 -0.64
C ASN A 23 -5.27 -11.68 -1.85
N SER A 24 -5.59 -12.11 -3.06
CA SER A 24 -5.13 -11.47 -4.29
C SER A 24 -6.33 -10.84 -5.02
N HIS A 25 -6.69 -11.36 -6.15
CA HIS A 25 -7.77 -10.83 -7.01
C HIS A 25 -8.71 -11.93 -7.52
N GLY A 26 -8.83 -13.00 -6.71
CA GLY A 26 -9.61 -14.17 -7.10
C GLY A 26 -8.93 -14.98 -8.19
N GLY A 27 -9.64 -15.98 -8.70
CA GLY A 27 -9.12 -16.84 -9.77
C GLY A 27 -9.78 -18.19 -9.80
N VAL A 28 -9.14 -19.16 -10.44
CA VAL A 28 -9.65 -20.53 -10.59
C VAL A 28 -8.60 -21.55 -10.15
N ILE A 29 -9.00 -22.46 -9.27
CA ILE A 29 -8.20 -23.64 -8.91
C ILE A 29 -8.65 -24.79 -9.83
N VAL A 30 -7.73 -25.38 -10.58
CA VAL A 30 -8.00 -26.55 -11.42
C VAL A 30 -7.50 -27.79 -10.69
N ALA A 31 -8.42 -28.62 -10.20
CA ALA A 31 -8.15 -29.87 -9.51
C ALA A 31 -8.49 -31.05 -10.43
N LYS A 32 -7.55 -31.98 -10.60
CA LYS A 32 -7.82 -33.21 -11.36
C LYS A 32 -8.46 -34.27 -10.47
N ILE A 33 -9.62 -34.80 -10.91
CA ILE A 33 -10.31 -35.93 -10.26
C ILE A 33 -9.60 -37.23 -10.71
N LEU A 34 -9.02 -37.96 -9.74
CA LEU A 34 -8.24 -39.17 -10.07
C LEU A 34 -9.06 -40.44 -10.11
N ASN A 35 -10.16 -40.52 -9.34
CA ASN A 35 -11.00 -41.71 -9.22
C ASN A 35 -12.41 -41.41 -9.70
N MET A 36 -12.58 -41.28 -11.02
CA MET A 36 -13.89 -40.97 -11.62
C MET A 36 -14.97 -42.06 -11.37
N GLU A 37 -14.53 -43.31 -11.20
CA GLU A 37 -15.45 -44.44 -10.95
C GLU A 37 -16.07 -44.38 -9.54
N ASP A 38 -15.35 -43.82 -8.59
CA ASP A 38 -15.77 -43.65 -7.18
C ASP A 38 -16.36 -42.24 -6.89
N TYR A 39 -16.39 -41.35 -7.92
CA TYR A 39 -16.82 -39.98 -7.75
C TYR A 39 -18.30 -39.83 -8.07
N HIS A 40 -19.09 -39.56 -7.01
CA HIS A 40 -20.51 -39.22 -7.15
C HIS A 40 -20.70 -37.73 -6.88
N SER A 41 -21.16 -36.99 -7.88
CA SER A 41 -21.38 -35.53 -7.82
C SER A 41 -22.38 -35.10 -6.73
N CYS A 42 -23.16 -36.05 -6.19
CA CYS A 42 -24.20 -35.84 -5.18
C CYS A 42 -23.66 -35.84 -3.72
N ASP A 43 -22.43 -36.32 -3.50
CA ASP A 43 -21.90 -36.55 -2.14
C ASP A 43 -21.14 -35.37 -1.55
N GLY A 44 -21.16 -34.22 -2.23
CA GLY A 44 -20.41 -33.01 -1.84
C GLY A 44 -18.91 -33.10 -2.18
N HIS A 45 -18.25 -31.95 -2.24
CA HIS A 45 -16.83 -31.83 -2.65
C HIS A 45 -15.82 -32.35 -1.61
N GLY A 46 -16.29 -33.01 -0.59
CA GLY A 46 -15.54 -33.54 0.56
C GLY A 46 -15.64 -32.59 1.76
N LEU A 47 -16.36 -33.04 2.77
CA LEU A 47 -16.65 -32.32 4.02
C LEU A 47 -15.39 -31.70 4.68
N ASP A 48 -14.25 -32.37 4.53
CA ASP A 48 -12.96 -31.89 5.06
C ASP A 48 -12.44 -30.60 4.35
N ILE A 49 -12.75 -30.44 3.05
CA ILE A 49 -12.36 -29.25 2.27
C ILE A 49 -13.27 -28.09 2.63
N ASP A 50 -14.59 -28.32 2.66
CA ASP A 50 -15.58 -27.29 2.97
C ASP A 50 -15.35 -26.69 4.35
N ILE A 51 -15.13 -27.55 5.38
CA ILE A 51 -14.83 -27.08 6.75
C ILE A 51 -13.57 -26.20 6.79
N LYS A 52 -12.53 -26.58 6.05
CA LYS A 52 -11.28 -25.78 6.02
C LYS A 52 -11.43 -24.48 5.24
N LEU A 53 -12.19 -24.48 4.16
CA LEU A 53 -12.49 -23.26 3.40
C LEU A 53 -13.38 -22.31 4.22
N ILE A 54 -14.38 -22.82 4.95
CA ILE A 54 -15.21 -22.02 5.87
C ILE A 54 -14.35 -21.37 6.96
N LYS A 55 -13.40 -22.11 7.55
CA LYS A 55 -12.45 -21.55 8.52
C LYS A 55 -11.58 -20.46 7.92
N LEU A 56 -11.13 -20.63 6.67
CA LEU A 56 -10.31 -19.66 5.97
C LEU A 56 -11.05 -18.33 5.74
N ILE A 57 -12.35 -18.39 5.45
CA ILE A 57 -13.22 -17.22 5.23
C ILE A 57 -13.89 -16.70 6.51
N SER A 58 -13.35 -17.03 7.67
CA SER A 58 -13.82 -16.51 8.98
C SER A 58 -15.31 -16.74 9.24
N GLY A 59 -15.82 -17.91 8.83
CA GLY A 59 -17.21 -18.33 9.08
C GLY A 59 -18.26 -17.67 8.18
N ARG A 60 -17.87 -16.91 7.15
CA ARG A 60 -18.80 -16.44 6.11
C ARG A 60 -19.33 -17.58 5.25
N THR A 61 -20.36 -17.30 4.45
CA THR A 61 -21.00 -18.28 3.59
C THR A 61 -20.06 -18.74 2.47
N LEU A 62 -19.90 -20.05 2.30
CA LEU A 62 -18.99 -20.62 1.29
C LEU A 62 -19.32 -20.14 -0.13
N LYS A 63 -20.60 -20.05 -0.46
CA LYS A 63 -21.09 -19.63 -1.79
C LYS A 63 -20.76 -18.17 -2.14
N ASP A 64 -20.46 -17.32 -1.17
CA ASP A 64 -20.08 -15.93 -1.43
C ASP A 64 -18.68 -15.82 -2.03
N PHE A 65 -17.84 -16.85 -1.81
CA PHE A 65 -16.43 -16.82 -2.20
C PHE A 65 -16.02 -17.96 -3.12
N PHE A 66 -16.81 -19.03 -3.21
CA PHE A 66 -16.44 -20.22 -3.98
C PHE A 66 -17.61 -20.73 -4.82
N ASP A 67 -17.39 -20.81 -6.13
CA ASP A 67 -18.24 -21.55 -7.07
C ASP A 67 -17.50 -22.78 -7.58
N PHE A 68 -18.22 -23.90 -7.70
CA PHE A 68 -17.66 -25.18 -8.14
C PHE A 68 -18.25 -25.57 -9.48
N LYS A 69 -17.43 -25.99 -10.43
CA LYS A 69 -17.86 -26.48 -11.74
C LYS A 69 -17.05 -27.69 -12.14
N GLU A 70 -17.75 -28.72 -12.59
CA GLU A 70 -17.13 -29.91 -13.15
C GLU A 70 -16.90 -29.75 -14.65
N ASP A 71 -15.73 -30.16 -15.11
CA ASP A 71 -15.34 -30.20 -16.54
C ASP A 71 -14.62 -31.52 -16.81
N GLY A 72 -15.38 -32.56 -17.18
CA GLY A 72 -14.87 -33.92 -17.39
C GLY A 72 -14.19 -34.48 -16.16
N SER A 73 -12.88 -34.75 -16.23
CA SER A 73 -12.08 -35.22 -15.11
C SER A 73 -11.48 -34.12 -14.24
N ARG A 74 -11.94 -32.88 -14.39
CA ARG A 74 -11.45 -31.71 -13.66
C ARG A 74 -12.56 -31.10 -12.80
N MET A 75 -12.20 -30.67 -11.60
CA MET A 75 -13.00 -29.79 -10.76
C MET A 75 -12.41 -28.40 -10.86
N LEU A 76 -13.19 -27.44 -11.30
CA LEU A 76 -12.87 -26.02 -11.34
C LEU A 76 -13.46 -25.36 -10.09
N ILE A 77 -12.62 -24.77 -9.23
CA ILE A 77 -13.04 -24.03 -8.05
C ILE A 77 -12.77 -22.54 -8.33
N PHE A 78 -13.82 -21.80 -8.58
CA PHE A 78 -13.77 -20.35 -8.78
C PHE A 78 -13.72 -19.66 -7.42
N VAL A 79 -12.73 -18.82 -7.24
CA VAL A 79 -12.47 -18.12 -5.97
C VAL A 79 -12.64 -16.62 -6.22
N THR A 80 -13.54 -16.00 -5.47
CA THR A 80 -13.73 -14.55 -5.44
C THR A 80 -12.70 -13.93 -4.49
N ALA A 81 -12.24 -12.70 -4.74
CA ALA A 81 -11.30 -12.03 -3.86
C ALA A 81 -11.93 -11.75 -2.48
N TRP A 82 -11.12 -11.90 -1.44
CA TRP A 82 -11.50 -11.50 -0.09
C TRP A 82 -11.55 -9.99 0.00
N ASN A 83 -12.71 -9.45 0.28
CA ASN A 83 -12.91 -8.03 0.51
C ASN A 83 -13.84 -7.85 1.70
N CYS A 84 -13.31 -7.32 2.80
CA CYS A 84 -14.09 -7.05 4.02
C CYS A 84 -14.71 -5.66 4.01
N GLY A 85 -14.60 -4.90 2.90
CA GLY A 85 -15.07 -3.51 2.82
C GLY A 85 -14.24 -2.54 3.68
N ILE A 86 -13.99 -1.34 3.17
CA ILE A 86 -13.32 -0.31 3.97
C ILE A 86 -14.29 0.15 5.06
N GLY A 87 -13.91 -0.07 6.33
CA GLY A 87 -14.69 0.33 7.50
C GLY A 87 -15.46 -0.80 8.21
N ASP A 88 -15.48 -2.02 7.68
CA ASP A 88 -15.99 -3.18 8.42
C ASP A 88 -14.87 -3.83 9.24
N ASN A 89 -14.74 -3.39 10.49
CA ASN A 89 -13.73 -3.90 11.44
C ASN A 89 -14.15 -5.21 12.12
N SER A 90 -15.26 -5.83 11.71
CA SER A 90 -15.74 -7.09 12.29
C SER A 90 -15.03 -8.31 11.73
N TYR A 91 -14.40 -8.21 10.57
CA TYR A 91 -13.71 -9.29 9.89
C TYR A 91 -12.22 -9.02 9.67
N PRO A 92 -11.37 -10.06 9.67
CA PRO A 92 -9.94 -9.92 9.38
C PRO A 92 -9.74 -9.46 7.94
N ARG A 93 -8.74 -8.60 7.71
CA ARG A 93 -8.43 -8.05 6.37
C ARG A 93 -7.77 -9.07 5.44
N LEU A 94 -7.23 -10.13 6.00
CA LEU A 94 -6.57 -11.21 5.28
C LEU A 94 -7.14 -12.55 5.69
N CYS A 95 -7.34 -13.44 4.72
CA CYS A 95 -7.55 -14.84 4.95
C CYS A 95 -6.23 -15.50 5.34
N THR A 96 -6.15 -16.06 6.52
CA THR A 96 -4.93 -16.66 7.08
C THR A 96 -5.18 -18.12 7.42
N ILE A 97 -4.33 -19.02 6.93
CA ILE A 97 -4.47 -20.47 7.19
C ILE A 97 -4.14 -20.79 8.66
N ASP A 98 -3.09 -20.16 9.17
CA ASP A 98 -2.65 -20.28 10.55
C ASP A 98 -2.06 -18.95 11.00
N VAL A 99 -2.65 -18.33 12.03
CA VAL A 99 -2.20 -17.04 12.55
C VAL A 99 -0.97 -17.18 13.45
N SER A 100 -0.66 -18.38 13.93
CA SER A 100 0.47 -18.71 14.80
C SER A 100 0.60 -17.81 16.04
N MET A 101 -0.51 -17.25 16.51
CA MET A 101 -0.62 -16.48 17.74
C MET A 101 -1.35 -17.29 18.79
N PHE A 102 -0.98 -17.11 20.04
CA PHE A 102 -1.60 -17.80 21.17
C PHE A 102 -1.99 -16.79 22.24
N GLU A 103 -3.07 -17.06 22.94
CA GLU A 103 -3.50 -16.36 24.15
C GLU A 103 -3.56 -17.33 25.33
N ARG A 104 -3.39 -16.80 26.52
CA ARG A 104 -3.58 -17.53 27.76
C ARG A 104 -4.98 -17.28 28.27
N ASN A 105 -5.77 -18.34 28.40
CA ASN A 105 -7.10 -18.30 28.99
C ASN A 105 -7.11 -19.20 30.24
N GLU A 106 -7.20 -18.58 31.44
CA GLU A 106 -7.06 -19.28 32.71
C GLU A 106 -5.79 -20.17 32.76
N THR A 107 -5.94 -21.47 32.60
CA THR A 107 -4.85 -22.46 32.61
C THR A 107 -4.48 -22.98 31.24
N GLU A 108 -5.21 -22.59 30.18
CA GLU A 108 -4.98 -23.09 28.81
C GLU A 108 -4.21 -22.10 27.92
N THR A 109 -3.29 -22.65 27.13
CA THR A 109 -2.70 -21.94 25.98
C THR A 109 -3.49 -22.24 24.73
N LYS A 110 -4.30 -21.28 24.28
CA LYS A 110 -5.23 -21.43 23.17
C LYS A 110 -4.75 -20.67 21.95
N GLN A 111 -4.84 -21.27 20.78
CA GLN A 111 -4.56 -20.60 19.53
C GLN A 111 -5.65 -19.59 19.21
N VAL A 112 -5.26 -18.39 18.77
CA VAL A 112 -6.19 -17.38 18.29
C VAL A 112 -6.70 -17.80 16.91
N GLU A 113 -8.02 -17.93 16.77
CA GLU A 113 -8.65 -18.23 15.48
C GLU A 113 -8.72 -16.99 14.60
N ASN A 114 -8.70 -17.18 13.28
CA ASN A 114 -8.77 -16.08 12.30
C ASN A 114 -10.01 -15.18 12.52
N THR A 115 -11.12 -15.74 12.94
CA THR A 115 -12.37 -15.02 13.30
C THR A 115 -12.19 -14.06 14.47
N ASN A 116 -11.28 -14.33 15.39
CA ASN A 116 -11.07 -13.57 16.62
C ASN A 116 -9.86 -12.64 16.58
N VAL A 117 -9.11 -12.66 15.48
CA VAL A 117 -7.85 -11.90 15.32
C VAL A 117 -8.06 -10.40 15.54
N VAL A 118 -9.08 -9.81 14.93
CA VAL A 118 -9.34 -8.37 15.05
C VAL A 118 -9.59 -7.96 16.50
N ASN A 119 -10.47 -8.68 17.19
CA ASN A 119 -10.76 -8.47 18.60
C ASN A 119 -9.53 -8.67 19.49
N PHE A 120 -8.68 -9.64 19.13
CA PHE A 120 -7.44 -9.93 19.85
C PHE A 120 -6.41 -8.81 19.73
N LEU A 121 -6.20 -8.26 18.53
CA LEU A 121 -5.26 -7.18 18.27
C LEU A 121 -5.63 -5.87 19.00
N GLN A 122 -6.90 -5.67 19.33
CA GLN A 122 -7.40 -4.49 20.04
C GLN A 122 -7.31 -4.60 21.57
N ARG A 123 -7.02 -5.76 22.14
CA ARG A 123 -6.97 -5.98 23.60
C ARG A 123 -5.65 -5.48 24.20
N LYS A 124 -5.75 -4.77 25.33
CA LYS A 124 -4.60 -4.41 26.17
C LYS A 124 -4.77 -5.06 27.55
N LYS A 125 -3.83 -5.90 27.95
CA LYS A 125 -3.82 -6.53 29.29
C LYS A 125 -2.40 -6.50 29.87
N ALA A 126 -2.30 -6.26 31.17
CA ALA A 126 -1.09 -6.43 31.94
C ALA A 126 -1.44 -7.14 33.25
N HIS A 127 -0.67 -8.17 33.61
CA HIS A 127 -0.82 -8.91 34.85
C HIS A 127 0.51 -9.01 35.58
N GLN A 128 0.49 -8.80 36.91
CA GLN A 128 1.64 -9.02 37.79
C GLN A 128 1.30 -10.15 38.73
N ASN A 129 2.29 -11.02 39.04
CA ASN A 129 2.17 -12.10 40.00
C ASN A 129 3.38 -12.14 40.91
N GLU A 130 3.28 -11.51 42.08
CA GLU A 130 4.37 -11.37 43.05
C GLU A 130 4.83 -12.73 43.64
N ALA A 131 3.91 -13.67 43.85
CA ALA A 131 4.24 -15.00 44.33
C ALA A 131 5.09 -15.79 43.32
N ALA A 132 4.74 -15.70 42.00
CA ALA A 132 5.52 -16.34 40.96
C ALA A 132 6.90 -15.67 40.79
N GLU A 133 7.00 -14.35 40.93
CA GLU A 133 8.28 -13.63 40.88
C GLU A 133 9.20 -14.04 42.07
N THR A 134 8.60 -14.23 43.25
CA THR A 134 9.32 -14.73 44.43
C THR A 134 9.90 -16.12 44.20
N MET A 135 9.10 -17.02 43.60
CA MET A 135 9.56 -18.36 43.26
C MET A 135 10.60 -18.35 42.14
N PHE A 136 10.45 -17.48 41.15
CA PHE A 136 11.43 -17.29 40.06
C PHE A 136 12.81 -16.93 40.58
N ASN A 137 12.91 -16.12 41.66
CA ASN A 137 14.15 -15.64 42.23
C ASN A 137 14.75 -16.56 43.32
N LYS A 138 14.12 -17.69 43.65
CA LYS A 138 14.66 -18.66 44.60
C LYS A 138 15.98 -19.28 44.12
N LYS A 139 16.86 -19.63 45.07
CA LYS A 139 18.13 -20.33 44.78
C LYS A 139 17.95 -21.85 44.79
N SER A 140 17.09 -22.37 45.69
CA SER A 140 16.83 -23.80 45.79
C SER A 140 15.40 -24.10 46.25
N VAL A 141 14.93 -25.32 45.95
CA VAL A 141 13.66 -25.89 46.36
C VAL A 141 13.87 -27.37 46.71
N THR A 142 12.97 -27.97 47.52
CA THR A 142 13.09 -29.36 47.96
C THR A 142 12.37 -30.30 46.99
N PHE A 143 12.95 -31.48 46.71
CA PHE A 143 12.34 -32.52 45.91
C PHE A 143 11.01 -33.02 46.55
N ASP A 144 10.00 -33.36 45.77
CA ASP A 144 8.67 -33.81 46.18
C ASP A 144 7.85 -32.83 47.04
N GLU A 145 8.36 -31.59 47.24
CA GLU A 145 7.62 -30.52 47.92
C GLU A 145 6.67 -29.81 46.95
N HIS A 146 5.53 -29.29 47.47
CA HIS A 146 4.68 -28.40 46.67
C HIS A 146 5.42 -27.10 46.32
N PHE A 147 5.36 -26.73 45.06
CA PHE A 147 6.09 -25.58 44.53
C PHE A 147 5.48 -24.26 44.99
N GLY A 148 5.87 -23.84 46.20
CA GLY A 148 5.55 -22.53 46.80
C GLY A 148 4.07 -22.21 46.96
N GLY A 149 3.22 -23.23 46.99
CA GLY A 149 1.76 -23.04 47.04
C GLY A 149 1.12 -22.47 45.77
N LEU A 150 1.92 -22.34 44.65
CA LEU A 150 1.44 -21.87 43.37
C LEU A 150 0.67 -22.95 42.65
N GLY A 151 -0.38 -22.54 41.93
CA GLY A 151 -1.09 -23.33 40.93
C GLY A 151 -0.95 -22.81 39.52
N GLU A 152 -1.26 -23.61 38.51
CA GLU A 152 -1.39 -23.10 37.15
C GLU A 152 -2.48 -22.04 37.07
N SER A 153 -2.23 -20.99 36.37
CA SER A 153 -3.09 -19.81 36.24
C SER A 153 -2.89 -19.09 34.95
N GLN A 154 -3.54 -17.98 34.78
CA GLN A 154 -3.31 -17.09 33.63
C GLN A 154 -1.85 -16.61 33.53
N THR A 155 -1.12 -16.57 34.65
CA THR A 155 0.28 -16.08 34.74
C THR A 155 1.30 -17.16 35.09
N VAL A 156 0.90 -18.40 35.35
CA VAL A 156 1.80 -19.50 35.76
C VAL A 156 1.49 -20.78 34.99
N GLU A 157 2.54 -21.42 34.46
CA GLU A 157 2.48 -22.72 33.81
C GLU A 157 3.51 -23.66 34.43
N PHE A 158 3.11 -24.90 34.75
CA PHE A 158 3.99 -25.97 35.16
C PHE A 158 4.16 -27.01 34.07
N LYS A 159 5.39 -27.48 33.92
CA LYS A 159 5.67 -28.58 32.97
C LYS A 159 6.61 -29.56 33.61
N GLN A 160 6.16 -30.79 33.68
CA GLN A 160 7.04 -31.90 33.98
C GLN A 160 7.95 -32.14 32.80
N TYR A 161 9.25 -32.35 33.06
CA TYR A 161 10.17 -32.75 32.04
C TYR A 161 9.80 -34.14 31.51
N GLY A 162 9.05 -34.16 30.42
CA GLY A 162 8.56 -35.45 29.85
C GLY A 162 9.62 -36.06 28.94
N GLN A 163 9.52 -37.36 28.76
CA GLN A 163 10.43 -38.28 28.09
C GLN A 163 11.10 -37.86 26.77
N THR A 164 10.84 -36.70 26.22
CA THR A 164 11.50 -36.20 25.04
C THR A 164 11.69 -34.68 25.11
N PHE A 165 12.93 -34.25 25.19
CA PHE A 165 13.44 -32.90 24.99
C PHE A 165 12.77 -32.17 23.78
N ASP A 166 12.54 -32.89 22.69
CA ASP A 166 11.89 -32.34 21.49
C ASP A 166 10.48 -31.81 21.74
N LYS A 167 9.71 -32.39 22.65
CA LYS A 167 8.37 -31.88 23.00
C LYS A 167 8.44 -30.50 23.63
N THR A 168 9.32 -30.29 24.59
CA THR A 168 9.48 -29.00 25.27
C THR A 168 9.95 -27.93 24.27
N ARG A 169 10.88 -28.28 23.38
CA ARG A 169 11.36 -27.39 22.31
C ARG A 169 10.23 -26.92 21.39
N HIS A 170 9.33 -27.80 20.98
CA HIS A 170 8.22 -27.45 20.10
C HIS A 170 7.11 -26.67 20.79
N MET A 171 6.99 -26.81 22.12
CA MET A 171 5.94 -26.13 22.89
C MET A 171 6.35 -24.73 23.35
N LEU A 172 7.62 -24.49 23.62
CA LEU A 172 8.11 -23.22 24.16
C LEU A 172 7.67 -21.99 23.32
N PRO A 173 7.73 -21.97 21.98
CA PRO A 173 7.24 -20.85 21.19
C PRO A 173 5.78 -20.49 21.43
N ARG A 174 4.92 -21.48 21.63
CA ARG A 174 3.49 -21.27 21.92
C ARG A 174 3.28 -20.64 23.29
N TYR A 175 4.02 -21.09 24.32
CA TYR A 175 3.93 -20.51 25.66
C TYR A 175 4.49 -19.08 25.68
N VAL A 176 5.62 -18.83 25.03
CA VAL A 176 6.17 -17.47 24.90
C VAL A 176 5.15 -16.55 24.22
N SER A 177 4.59 -16.96 23.08
CA SER A 177 3.55 -16.20 22.40
C SER A 177 2.34 -15.96 23.30
N SER A 178 1.87 -17.02 23.98
CA SER A 178 0.69 -16.97 24.84
C SER A 178 0.87 -15.97 25.99
N PHE A 179 1.95 -16.08 26.76
CA PHE A 179 2.19 -15.18 27.90
C PHE A 179 2.48 -13.75 27.47
N ALA A 180 3.34 -13.53 26.47
CA ALA A 180 3.65 -12.20 25.98
C ALA A 180 2.41 -11.44 25.51
N ASN A 181 1.48 -12.15 24.86
CA ASN A 181 0.24 -11.58 24.33
C ASN A 181 -0.88 -11.44 25.39
N SER A 182 -0.77 -12.09 26.54
CA SER A 182 -1.83 -12.13 27.56
C SER A 182 -1.45 -11.40 28.86
N GLY A 183 -0.38 -10.61 28.86
CA GLY A 183 -0.03 -9.79 30.01
C GLY A 183 1.23 -10.21 30.77
N GLY A 184 1.95 -11.20 30.25
CA GLY A 184 3.17 -11.75 30.85
C GLY A 184 2.91 -12.98 31.74
N GLY A 185 3.98 -13.67 32.16
CA GLY A 185 3.85 -14.81 33.04
C GLY A 185 5.14 -15.62 33.23
N TYR A 186 4.99 -16.76 33.91
CA TYR A 186 6.08 -17.63 34.32
C TYR A 186 5.84 -19.07 33.90
N ILE A 187 6.88 -19.70 33.39
CA ILE A 187 6.89 -21.11 33.02
C ILE A 187 7.93 -21.79 33.92
N PHE A 188 7.52 -22.81 34.68
CA PHE A 188 8.40 -23.60 35.51
C PHE A 188 8.48 -25.03 34.96
N ILE A 189 9.65 -25.41 34.44
CA ILE A 189 9.90 -26.74 33.89
C ILE A 189 10.64 -27.55 34.96
N GLY A 190 10.13 -28.73 35.24
CA GLY A 190 10.60 -29.59 36.35
C GLY A 190 9.66 -29.60 37.56
N VAL A 191 8.42 -29.11 37.38
CA VAL A 191 7.34 -29.20 38.35
C VAL A 191 6.22 -30.04 37.72
N ASP A 192 5.71 -31.00 38.45
CA ASP A 192 4.58 -31.86 38.04
C ASP A 192 3.32 -31.01 37.86
N ASP A 193 2.69 -31.12 36.71
CA ASP A 193 1.52 -30.29 36.33
C ASP A 193 0.22 -30.74 37.05
N LYS A 194 0.17 -31.96 37.62
CA LYS A 194 -1.00 -32.47 38.34
C LYS A 194 -0.86 -32.29 39.83
N GLU A 195 0.24 -32.81 40.40
CA GLU A 195 0.49 -32.77 41.82
C GLU A 195 1.11 -31.46 42.33
N LYS A 196 1.59 -30.62 41.40
CA LYS A 196 2.27 -29.32 41.71
C LYS A 196 3.53 -29.50 42.57
N LYS A 197 4.16 -30.67 42.48
CA LYS A 197 5.34 -31.04 43.22
C LYS A 197 6.61 -30.87 42.38
N VAL A 198 7.73 -30.58 43.09
CA VAL A 198 9.04 -30.46 42.50
C VAL A 198 9.61 -31.83 42.13
N VAL A 199 9.85 -32.05 40.82
CA VAL A 199 10.51 -33.24 40.28
C VAL A 199 11.93 -32.93 39.83
N GLY A 200 12.14 -31.75 39.32
CA GLY A 200 13.38 -31.26 38.73
C GLY A 200 13.80 -31.93 37.40
N CYS A 201 14.64 -31.23 36.66
CA CYS A 201 15.28 -31.74 35.45
C CYS A 201 16.69 -32.20 35.80
N LEU A 202 17.15 -33.36 35.33
CA LEU A 202 18.50 -33.89 35.58
C LEU A 202 19.58 -32.96 34.96
N ASP A 203 20.76 -32.90 35.58
CA ASP A 203 21.86 -32.01 35.16
C ASP A 203 22.35 -32.31 33.73
N ASN A 204 22.43 -33.59 33.35
CA ASN A 204 22.77 -33.99 31.96
C ASN A 204 21.71 -33.57 30.94
N GLU A 205 20.48 -33.32 31.36
CA GLU A 205 19.36 -32.83 30.56
C GLU A 205 19.32 -31.31 30.60
N THR A 206 19.71 -30.69 31.71
CA THR A 206 19.88 -29.23 31.86
C THR A 206 20.94 -28.71 30.90
N SER A 207 22.05 -29.46 30.74
CA SER A 207 23.07 -29.12 29.71
C SER A 207 22.52 -29.13 28.29
N LYS A 208 21.51 -29.94 27.98
CA LYS A 208 20.77 -29.86 26.73
C LYS A 208 19.82 -28.68 26.63
N LEU A 209 19.42 -28.11 27.77
CA LEU A 209 18.54 -26.93 27.84
C LEU A 209 19.31 -25.60 27.90
N ILE A 210 20.65 -25.61 28.06
CA ILE A 210 21.52 -24.41 27.90
C ILE A 210 21.31 -23.75 26.52
N TRP A 211 20.89 -24.49 25.50
CA TRP A 211 20.51 -23.91 24.22
C TRP A 211 19.20 -23.09 24.27
N ILE A 212 18.35 -23.23 25.29
CA ILE A 212 17.11 -22.42 25.41
C ILE A 212 17.46 -20.93 25.38
N LYS A 213 18.46 -20.50 26.14
CA LYS A 213 18.83 -19.10 26.21
C LYS A 213 19.28 -18.53 24.86
N PRO A 214 20.24 -19.14 24.12
CA PRO A 214 20.58 -18.70 22.77
C PRO A 214 19.40 -18.74 21.80
N HIS A 215 18.53 -19.72 21.90
CA HIS A 215 17.35 -19.84 21.04
C HIS A 215 16.31 -18.75 21.33
N VAL A 216 16.07 -18.46 22.60
CA VAL A 216 15.21 -17.36 23.06
C VAL A 216 15.81 -16.03 22.65
N ASP A 217 17.10 -15.82 22.85
CA ASP A 217 17.79 -14.59 22.48
C ASP A 217 17.81 -14.38 20.95
N ALA A 218 18.02 -15.41 20.18
CA ALA A 218 18.01 -15.33 18.72
C ALA A 218 16.62 -15.01 18.13
N LYS A 219 15.57 -15.56 18.75
CA LYS A 219 14.19 -15.41 18.24
C LYS A 219 13.45 -14.25 18.88
N TRP A 220 13.66 -14.01 20.18
CA TRP A 220 12.91 -13.04 20.99
C TRP A 220 13.80 -12.18 21.91
N GLY A 221 15.07 -11.94 21.53
CA GLY A 221 16.04 -11.21 22.36
C GLY A 221 15.54 -9.85 22.82
N ASP A 222 14.77 -9.18 21.94
CA ASP A 222 14.14 -7.89 22.26
C ASP A 222 13.03 -7.98 23.31
N LEU A 223 12.50 -9.17 23.61
CA LEU A 223 11.44 -9.35 24.59
C LEU A 223 11.90 -9.18 26.04
N GLY A 224 13.19 -9.33 26.31
CA GLY A 224 13.71 -9.30 27.68
C GLY A 224 13.23 -10.49 28.52
N ILE A 225 13.12 -11.68 27.91
CA ILE A 225 12.81 -12.94 28.64
C ILE A 225 13.95 -13.23 29.60
N ARG A 226 13.58 -13.52 30.85
CA ARG A 226 14.54 -13.90 31.90
C ARG A 226 14.47 -15.40 32.14
N ILE A 227 15.61 -16.05 32.33
CA ILE A 227 15.72 -17.49 32.63
C ILE A 227 16.54 -17.65 33.87
N ASN A 228 16.05 -18.46 34.87
CA ASN A 228 16.75 -18.83 36.07
C ASN A 228 16.73 -20.33 36.28
N PHE A 229 17.79 -20.88 36.89
CA PHE A 229 17.92 -22.29 37.25
C PHE A 229 17.88 -22.40 38.79
N ILE A 230 16.86 -23.05 39.31
CA ILE A 230 16.62 -23.22 40.72
C ILE A 230 17.08 -24.63 41.12
N ASN A 231 18.05 -24.78 42.03
CA ASN A 231 18.55 -26.06 42.49
C ASN A 231 17.45 -26.87 43.17
N VAL A 232 17.47 -28.21 43.02
CA VAL A 232 16.57 -29.10 43.72
C VAL A 232 17.36 -29.89 44.77
N ASP A 233 17.06 -29.61 46.03
CA ASP A 233 17.70 -30.27 47.18
C ASP A 233 16.99 -31.56 47.55
N GLN A 234 17.67 -32.48 48.25
CA GLN A 234 17.14 -33.75 48.75
C GLN A 234 16.58 -34.70 47.71
N THR A 235 17.28 -34.82 46.58
CA THR A 235 16.89 -35.74 45.48
C THR A 235 17.09 -37.20 45.87
N PRO A 236 16.13 -38.14 45.58
CA PRO A 236 16.18 -39.50 46.03
C PRO A 236 17.36 -40.33 45.46
N ASP A 237 17.91 -39.89 44.34
CA ASP A 237 19.01 -40.55 43.63
C ASP A 237 20.34 -39.81 43.77
N ASN A 238 20.45 -38.83 44.67
CA ASN A 238 21.62 -37.94 44.82
C ASN A 238 22.13 -37.29 43.51
N GLN A 239 21.28 -37.21 42.49
CA GLN A 239 21.61 -36.55 41.23
C GLN A 239 21.26 -35.06 41.32
N ASN A 240 22.10 -34.22 40.72
CA ASN A 240 21.83 -32.77 40.61
C ASN A 240 20.62 -32.58 39.68
N ARG A 241 19.61 -31.86 40.20
CA ARG A 241 18.41 -31.50 39.47
C ARG A 241 18.14 -30.02 39.59
N TYR A 242 17.44 -29.47 38.60
CA TYR A 242 17.06 -28.06 38.53
C TYR A 242 15.61 -27.88 38.12
N VAL A 243 14.95 -26.87 38.67
CA VAL A 243 13.74 -26.32 38.09
C VAL A 243 14.14 -25.14 37.18
N ILE A 244 13.76 -25.16 35.92
CA ILE A 244 14.02 -24.10 34.97
C ILE A 244 12.87 -23.13 35.00
N ALA A 245 13.10 -21.94 35.47
CA ALA A 245 12.14 -20.84 35.55
C ALA A 245 12.34 -19.87 34.38
N ILE A 246 11.30 -19.63 33.63
CA ILE A 246 11.29 -18.69 32.47
C ILE A 246 10.24 -17.63 32.75
N HIS A 247 10.66 -16.37 32.83
CA HIS A 247 9.76 -15.23 32.88
C HIS A 247 9.61 -14.60 31.52
N VAL A 248 8.39 -14.54 31.03
CA VAL A 248 8.01 -13.88 29.77
C VAL A 248 7.32 -12.56 30.14
N PRO A 249 7.93 -11.41 29.84
CA PRO A 249 7.33 -10.12 30.16
C PRO A 249 6.16 -9.79 29.24
N ASN A 250 5.24 -8.98 29.75
CA ASN A 250 4.23 -8.34 28.92
C ASN A 250 4.89 -7.24 28.09
N ARG A 251 4.66 -7.24 26.77
CA ARG A 251 4.97 -6.09 25.93
C ARG A 251 3.68 -5.49 25.37
N SER A 252 3.22 -4.44 26.03
CA SER A 252 2.15 -3.61 25.50
C SER A 252 2.55 -3.03 24.14
N GLY A 253 1.75 -3.33 23.10
CA GLY A 253 1.90 -2.77 21.77
C GLY A 253 2.61 -3.64 20.72
N LYS A 254 3.22 -4.79 21.10
CA LYS A 254 3.76 -5.75 20.11
C LYS A 254 3.05 -7.10 20.24
N ILE A 255 2.68 -7.69 19.11
CA ILE A 255 2.17 -9.06 19.04
C ILE A 255 3.36 -10.01 18.86
N ILE A 256 3.36 -11.09 19.59
CA ILE A 256 4.39 -12.12 19.55
C ILE A 256 3.85 -13.40 18.94
N PHE A 257 4.41 -13.77 17.79
CA PHE A 257 4.07 -14.99 17.08
C PHE A 257 4.90 -16.17 17.59
N ALA A 258 4.29 -17.34 17.66
CA ALA A 258 5.04 -18.56 17.91
C ALA A 258 5.91 -18.96 16.71
N THR A 259 5.35 -18.83 15.52
CA THR A 259 6.01 -18.92 14.21
C THR A 259 5.38 -17.88 13.30
N SER A 260 5.98 -17.56 12.18
CA SER A 260 5.37 -16.62 11.22
C SER A 260 3.99 -17.11 10.77
N PRO A 261 3.01 -16.22 10.57
CA PRO A 261 1.68 -16.57 10.13
C PRO A 261 1.71 -17.28 8.77
N ILE A 262 0.84 -18.26 8.58
CA ILE A 262 0.72 -18.95 7.28
C ILE A 262 -0.33 -18.21 6.44
N CYS A 263 0.12 -17.17 5.76
CA CYS A 263 -0.69 -16.34 4.89
C CYS A 263 0.04 -16.10 3.57
N TYR A 264 -0.68 -16.17 2.46
CA TYR A 264 -0.12 -16.06 1.13
C TYR A 264 -0.90 -15.08 0.27
N LYS A 265 -0.19 -14.41 -0.66
CA LYS A 265 -0.77 -13.60 -1.74
C LYS A 265 0.06 -13.73 -3.02
N ILE A 266 -0.43 -13.20 -4.13
CA ILE A 266 0.36 -13.01 -5.35
C ILE A 266 1.04 -11.64 -5.29
N LYS A 267 2.37 -11.61 -5.47
CA LYS A 267 3.17 -10.39 -5.64
C LYS A 267 4.08 -10.61 -6.85
N ASP A 268 4.08 -9.68 -7.80
CA ASP A 268 4.90 -9.75 -9.02
C ASP A 268 4.77 -11.08 -9.79
N CYS A 269 3.51 -11.53 -9.96
CA CYS A 269 3.15 -12.81 -10.59
C CYS A 269 3.74 -14.06 -9.89
N LYS A 270 4.23 -13.93 -8.65
CA LYS A 270 4.76 -15.05 -7.85
C LYS A 270 3.96 -15.20 -6.55
N ILE A 271 3.93 -16.45 -6.05
CA ILE A 271 3.35 -16.74 -4.73
C ILE A 271 4.31 -16.18 -3.67
N HIS A 272 3.81 -15.26 -2.85
CA HIS A 272 4.52 -14.65 -1.74
C HIS A 272 3.89 -15.10 -0.41
N GLN A 273 4.70 -15.60 0.50
CA GLN A 273 4.30 -15.83 1.88
C GLN A 273 4.61 -14.57 2.67
N MET A 274 3.61 -14.06 3.38
CA MET A 274 3.76 -12.87 4.20
C MET A 274 4.59 -13.19 5.44
N ASP A 275 5.46 -12.27 5.84
CA ASP A 275 6.13 -12.30 7.14
C ASP A 275 5.25 -11.67 8.24
N GLU A 276 5.75 -11.68 9.48
CA GLU A 276 5.04 -11.18 10.65
C GLU A 276 4.74 -9.68 10.57
N ILE A 277 5.66 -8.90 10.02
CA ILE A 277 5.57 -7.43 9.93
C ILE A 277 4.51 -7.06 8.89
N GLU A 278 4.64 -7.59 7.67
CA GLU A 278 3.71 -7.34 6.58
C GLU A 278 2.26 -7.75 6.96
N TRP A 279 2.12 -8.88 7.63
CA TRP A 279 0.81 -9.36 8.09
C TRP A 279 0.19 -8.42 9.13
N LEU A 280 0.97 -8.00 10.17
CA LEU A 280 0.51 -7.06 11.19
C LEU A 280 0.15 -5.69 10.62
N GLU A 281 0.94 -5.18 9.68
CA GLU A 281 0.68 -3.90 9.03
C GLU A 281 -0.67 -3.91 8.32
N ILE A 282 -0.98 -4.98 7.57
CA ILE A 282 -2.26 -5.11 6.87
C ILE A 282 -3.42 -5.29 7.86
N MET A 283 -3.22 -6.06 8.92
CA MET A 283 -4.27 -6.33 9.90
C MET A 283 -4.57 -5.14 10.82
N ASN A 284 -3.59 -4.25 11.09
CA ASN A 284 -3.72 -3.10 12.00
C ASN A 284 -4.06 -1.78 11.29
N THR A 285 -4.64 -1.79 10.12
CA THR A 285 -4.87 -0.59 9.29
C THR A 285 -5.82 0.48 9.85
N ASP A 286 -6.21 0.43 11.12
CA ASP A 286 -7.14 1.38 11.75
C ASP A 286 -6.49 2.64 12.36
N ASN A 287 -5.21 2.92 12.11
CA ASN A 287 -4.57 4.11 12.65
C ASN A 287 -5.06 5.37 11.91
N PRO A 288 -5.55 6.44 12.60
CA PRO A 288 -6.13 7.63 11.97
C PRO A 288 -5.17 8.45 11.09
N GLY A 289 -3.86 8.16 11.13
CA GLY A 289 -2.89 8.61 10.13
C GLY A 289 -2.93 7.82 8.82
N ASN A 290 -3.84 6.89 8.66
CA ASN A 290 -3.84 5.92 7.58
C ASN A 290 -4.19 6.54 6.23
N ARG A 291 -3.31 6.30 5.28
CA ARG A 291 -3.45 6.66 3.86
C ARG A 291 -4.72 6.08 3.22
N VAL A 292 -5.27 4.99 3.78
CA VAL A 292 -6.55 4.41 3.32
C VAL A 292 -7.71 5.38 3.50
N SER A 293 -7.83 6.02 4.67
CA SER A 293 -8.85 7.05 4.90
C SER A 293 -8.65 8.26 3.98
N ARG A 294 -7.38 8.64 3.73
CA ARG A 294 -7.02 9.69 2.78
C ARG A 294 -7.40 9.31 1.36
N ASN A 295 -7.04 8.10 0.90
CA ASN A 295 -7.36 7.64 -0.43
C ASN A 295 -8.86 7.53 -0.66
N LYS A 296 -9.61 7.08 0.34
CA LYS A 296 -11.06 7.06 0.32
C LYS A 296 -11.63 8.48 0.18
N ALA A 297 -11.15 9.43 0.97
CA ALA A 297 -11.58 10.82 0.91
C ALA A 297 -11.20 11.50 -0.43
N ILE A 298 -10.04 11.17 -1.01
CA ILE A 298 -9.65 11.63 -2.36
C ILE A 298 -10.57 11.03 -3.41
N ALA A 299 -10.87 9.73 -3.35
CA ALA A 299 -11.80 9.09 -4.27
C ALA A 299 -13.19 9.70 -4.16
N GLU A 300 -13.70 9.87 -2.94
CA GLU A 300 -14.99 10.51 -2.65
C GLU A 300 -15.03 11.94 -3.16
N SER A 301 -13.99 12.73 -2.92
CA SER A 301 -13.87 14.10 -3.43
C SER A 301 -13.74 14.16 -4.95
N SER A 302 -12.96 13.25 -5.54
CA SER A 302 -12.76 13.19 -6.99
C SER A 302 -14.02 12.78 -7.73
N LEU A 303 -14.84 11.93 -7.11
CA LEU A 303 -16.12 11.46 -7.65
C LEU A 303 -17.33 12.30 -7.13
N LYS A 304 -17.09 13.38 -6.38
CA LYS A 304 -18.06 14.25 -5.68
C LYS A 304 -19.05 13.51 -4.76
N SER A 305 -18.79 13.57 -3.43
CA SER A 305 -19.75 13.31 -2.34
C SER A 305 -20.29 11.88 -2.15
N ILE A 306 -19.46 10.87 -2.22
CA ILE A 306 -19.90 9.54 -1.78
C ILE A 306 -19.89 9.53 -0.24
N THR A 307 -21.01 9.88 0.35
CA THR A 307 -21.17 10.00 1.81
C THR A 307 -21.36 8.67 2.53
N THR A 308 -21.65 7.59 1.80
CA THR A 308 -21.72 6.23 2.36
C THR A 308 -21.31 5.17 1.33
N PRO A 309 -20.73 4.01 1.75
CA PRO A 309 -20.38 2.92 0.83
C PRO A 309 -21.57 2.31 0.07
N THR A 310 -22.79 2.60 0.48
CA THR A 310 -24.02 1.97 -0.01
C THR A 310 -24.81 2.80 -1.02
N SER A 311 -24.55 4.10 -1.15
CA SER A 311 -25.25 4.94 -2.13
C SER A 311 -24.28 5.53 -3.14
N LEU A 312 -24.12 4.86 -4.27
CA LEU A 312 -23.50 5.40 -5.47
C LEU A 312 -24.45 6.43 -6.07
N ASP A 313 -24.06 7.70 -6.06
CA ASP A 313 -24.78 8.68 -6.85
C ASP A 313 -24.41 8.49 -8.32
N GLU A 314 -25.38 7.98 -9.11
CA GLU A 314 -25.28 7.80 -10.56
C GLU A 314 -24.79 9.08 -11.25
N LYS A 315 -25.24 10.24 -10.77
CA LYS A 315 -24.89 11.56 -11.32
C LYS A 315 -23.38 11.82 -11.30
N GLU A 316 -22.69 11.37 -10.27
CA GLU A 316 -21.24 11.59 -10.10
C GLU A 316 -20.41 10.72 -11.03
N ILE A 317 -20.79 9.46 -11.15
CA ILE A 317 -20.15 8.55 -12.12
C ILE A 317 -20.39 9.05 -13.53
N ARG A 318 -21.59 9.55 -13.84
CA ARG A 318 -21.89 10.20 -15.13
C ARG A 318 -20.96 11.38 -15.37
N GLY A 319 -20.76 12.24 -14.35
CA GLY A 319 -19.84 13.38 -14.44
C GLY A 319 -18.39 12.99 -14.68
N PHE A 320 -17.90 11.93 -14.02
CA PHE A 320 -16.54 11.41 -14.25
C PHE A 320 -16.36 10.93 -15.70
N PHE A 321 -17.30 10.17 -16.22
CA PHE A 321 -17.27 9.65 -17.59
C PHE A 321 -17.82 10.63 -18.64
N LYS A 322 -18.17 11.87 -18.23
CA LYS A 322 -18.71 12.94 -19.09
C LYS A 322 -19.98 12.55 -19.87
N LEU A 323 -20.89 11.86 -19.19
CA LEU A 323 -22.23 11.55 -19.70
C LEU A 323 -23.15 12.75 -19.47
N GLU A 324 -23.96 13.07 -20.48
CA GLU A 324 -25.03 14.08 -20.35
C GLU A 324 -26.24 13.50 -19.59
N GLU A 325 -27.04 14.37 -18.94
CA GLU A 325 -28.22 13.94 -18.17
C GLU A 325 -29.28 13.25 -19.06
N ASN A 326 -29.30 13.57 -20.35
CA ASN A 326 -30.28 13.07 -21.36
C ASN A 326 -29.80 11.82 -22.10
N ASP A 327 -28.61 11.29 -21.83
CA ASP A 327 -28.12 10.07 -22.46
C ASP A 327 -29.01 8.89 -22.01
N SER A 328 -29.97 8.51 -22.83
CA SER A 328 -30.87 7.38 -22.58
C SER A 328 -30.14 6.05 -22.85
N LEU A 329 -30.16 5.16 -21.86
CA LEU A 329 -29.60 3.79 -21.95
C LEU A 329 -30.41 2.87 -22.94
N GLU A 330 -31.50 3.40 -23.57
CA GLU A 330 -32.52 2.56 -24.17
C GLU A 330 -32.23 2.12 -25.65
N GLN A 331 -31.25 2.76 -26.32
CA GLN A 331 -31.01 2.50 -27.74
C GLN A 331 -29.73 1.72 -28.06
N GLY A 332 -29.06 1.17 -27.05
CA GLY A 332 -27.77 0.48 -27.17
C GLY A 332 -26.72 0.99 -26.19
N PRO A 333 -25.50 0.44 -26.20
CA PRO A 333 -24.47 0.86 -25.24
C PRO A 333 -24.04 2.31 -25.43
N THR A 334 -24.15 3.13 -24.37
CA THR A 334 -23.77 4.55 -24.37
C THR A 334 -22.25 4.73 -24.31
N VAL A 335 -21.71 5.68 -25.09
CA VAL A 335 -20.26 5.96 -25.12
C VAL A 335 -19.84 6.79 -23.90
N LEU A 336 -18.89 6.27 -23.12
CA LEU A 336 -18.21 6.97 -22.04
C LEU A 336 -16.94 7.66 -22.57
N PHE A 337 -16.61 8.85 -22.06
CA PHE A 337 -15.57 9.73 -22.60
C PHE A 337 -15.78 10.09 -24.11
N PRO A 338 -16.90 10.69 -24.48
CA PRO A 338 -17.23 10.96 -25.87
C PRO A 338 -16.18 11.82 -26.61
N ASP A 339 -15.50 12.73 -25.90
CA ASP A 339 -14.40 13.53 -26.47
C ASP A 339 -13.28 12.66 -27.04
N LEU A 340 -12.89 11.60 -26.30
CA LEU A 340 -11.84 10.67 -26.73
C LEU A 340 -12.32 9.83 -27.93
N HIS A 341 -13.55 9.36 -27.90
CA HIS A 341 -14.14 8.59 -28.98
C HIS A 341 -14.18 9.41 -30.29
N SER A 342 -14.69 10.66 -30.23
CA SER A 342 -14.71 11.57 -31.37
C SER A 342 -13.31 11.79 -31.95
N LYS A 343 -12.32 11.99 -31.09
CA LYS A 343 -10.93 12.17 -31.49
C LYS A 343 -10.32 10.94 -32.16
N LEU A 344 -10.65 9.74 -31.66
CA LEU A 344 -10.21 8.47 -32.25
C LEU A 344 -10.81 8.28 -33.66
N ILE A 345 -12.07 8.65 -33.86
CA ILE A 345 -12.71 8.60 -35.21
C ILE A 345 -12.07 9.62 -36.15
N GLU A 346 -11.78 10.85 -35.72
CA GLU A 346 -11.07 11.84 -36.54
C GLU A 346 -9.73 11.31 -37.02
N GLU A 347 -8.94 10.69 -36.13
CA GLU A 347 -7.62 10.15 -36.42
C GLU A 347 -7.69 8.87 -37.29
N LYS A 348 -8.70 8.03 -37.07
CA LYS A 348 -8.90 6.74 -37.74
C LYS A 348 -10.36 6.50 -38.06
N PRO A 349 -10.89 7.01 -39.21
CA PRO A 349 -12.31 6.88 -39.58
C PRO A 349 -12.82 5.45 -39.68
N ALA A 350 -11.93 4.46 -39.87
CA ALA A 350 -12.31 3.04 -39.90
C ALA A 350 -12.92 2.52 -38.57
N ILE A 351 -12.70 3.21 -37.46
CA ILE A 351 -13.33 2.86 -36.17
C ILE A 351 -14.85 2.93 -36.25
N SER A 352 -15.40 3.81 -37.08
CA SER A 352 -16.87 3.88 -37.35
C SER A 352 -17.48 2.57 -37.85
N GLN A 353 -16.69 1.68 -38.44
CA GLN A 353 -17.16 0.34 -38.85
C GLN A 353 -17.29 -0.58 -37.62
N PHE A 354 -16.41 -0.44 -36.65
CA PHE A 354 -16.51 -1.14 -35.38
C PHE A 354 -17.71 -0.63 -34.55
N ASP A 355 -17.99 0.68 -34.58
CA ASP A 355 -19.20 1.23 -33.93
C ASP A 355 -20.46 0.63 -34.50
N LYS A 356 -20.56 0.53 -35.85
CA LYS A 356 -21.68 -0.12 -36.53
C LYS A 356 -21.82 -1.60 -36.15
N PHE A 357 -20.70 -2.30 -35.99
CA PHE A 357 -20.69 -3.68 -35.51
C PHE A 357 -21.24 -3.77 -34.08
N LEU A 358 -20.79 -2.90 -33.14
CA LEU A 358 -21.28 -2.87 -31.76
C LEU A 358 -22.77 -2.56 -31.69
N MET A 359 -23.22 -1.55 -32.40
CA MET A 359 -24.64 -1.19 -32.48
C MET A 359 -25.51 -2.34 -33.01
N LYS A 360 -25.02 -3.06 -34.01
CA LYS A 360 -25.73 -4.24 -34.54
C LYS A 360 -25.76 -5.41 -33.55
N THR A 361 -24.63 -5.64 -32.86
CA THR A 361 -24.45 -6.78 -31.92
C THR A 361 -25.25 -6.60 -30.64
N PHE A 362 -25.33 -5.37 -30.14
CA PHE A 362 -25.94 -5.03 -28.85
C PHE A 362 -27.19 -4.16 -28.98
N ASN A 363 -27.85 -4.19 -30.12
CA ASN A 363 -29.07 -3.44 -30.38
C ASN A 363 -30.15 -3.77 -29.35
N GLY A 364 -30.72 -2.75 -28.71
CA GLY A 364 -31.77 -2.89 -27.71
C GLY A 364 -31.29 -3.34 -26.32
N HIS A 365 -30.01 -3.56 -26.13
CA HIS A 365 -29.42 -3.87 -24.82
C HIS A 365 -28.93 -2.60 -24.15
N LYS A 366 -29.24 -2.43 -22.86
CA LYS A 366 -28.71 -1.34 -22.02
C LYS A 366 -27.25 -1.58 -21.68
N GLY A 367 -26.45 -0.53 -21.71
CA GLY A 367 -25.04 -0.69 -21.37
C GLY A 367 -24.15 0.52 -21.64
N PHE A 368 -22.84 0.28 -21.56
CA PHE A 368 -21.80 1.29 -21.77
C PHE A 368 -20.67 0.75 -22.63
N GLN A 369 -20.04 1.64 -23.39
CA GLN A 369 -18.82 1.37 -24.13
C GLN A 369 -17.78 2.43 -23.82
N ILE A 370 -16.54 2.00 -23.52
CA ILE A 370 -15.47 2.86 -23.04
C ILE A 370 -14.26 2.68 -23.94
N TYR A 371 -14.01 3.69 -24.77
CA TYR A 371 -12.89 3.72 -25.70
C TYR A 371 -11.61 4.14 -24.98
N SER A 372 -10.50 3.52 -25.35
CA SER A 372 -9.15 3.88 -24.92
C SER A 372 -8.17 3.67 -26.06
N ARG A 373 -7.15 4.53 -26.17
CA ARG A 373 -6.01 4.27 -27.08
C ARG A 373 -5.29 2.99 -26.71
N SER A 374 -5.20 2.71 -25.43
CA SER A 374 -4.68 1.46 -24.88
C SER A 374 -5.13 1.33 -23.41
N TRP A 375 -5.92 0.31 -23.13
CA TRP A 375 -6.25 -0.04 -21.75
C TRP A 375 -5.01 -0.52 -20.98
N ALA A 376 -4.10 -1.25 -21.63
CA ALA A 376 -2.82 -1.62 -21.03
C ALA A 376 -2.04 -0.39 -20.56
N GLY A 377 -1.92 0.63 -21.43
CA GLY A 377 -1.24 1.89 -21.09
C GLY A 377 -1.89 2.65 -19.94
N ASN A 378 -3.22 2.65 -19.84
CA ASN A 378 -3.94 3.25 -18.72
C ASN A 378 -3.67 2.55 -17.38
N LEU A 379 -3.34 1.26 -17.42
CA LEU A 379 -3.02 0.44 -16.25
C LEU A 379 -1.50 0.25 -16.03
N GLY A 380 -0.67 1.11 -16.64
CA GLY A 380 0.78 1.10 -16.44
C GLY A 380 1.53 -0.01 -17.18
N LYS A 381 0.92 -0.66 -18.17
CA LYS A 381 1.54 -1.69 -19.01
C LYS A 381 1.96 -1.14 -20.37
N PRO A 382 2.93 -1.78 -21.05
CA PRO A 382 3.36 -1.33 -22.38
C PRO A 382 2.23 -1.39 -23.41
N ASN A 383 2.22 -0.41 -24.32
CA ASN A 383 1.32 -0.39 -25.47
C ASN A 383 1.77 -1.38 -26.55
N ASN A 384 0.85 -1.72 -27.44
CA ASN A 384 1.15 -2.52 -28.63
C ASN A 384 0.87 -1.69 -29.89
N ASN A 385 1.86 -1.47 -30.74
CA ASN A 385 1.78 -0.61 -31.92
C ASN A 385 0.84 -1.15 -33.02
N HIS A 386 0.44 -2.42 -32.97
CA HIS A 386 -0.54 -3.01 -33.88
C HIS A 386 -1.99 -2.76 -33.46
N VAL A 387 -2.21 -2.25 -32.26
CA VAL A 387 -3.54 -1.96 -31.70
C VAL A 387 -3.97 -0.57 -32.15
N VAL A 388 -5.16 -0.48 -32.71
CA VAL A 388 -5.80 0.80 -33.10
C VAL A 388 -6.38 1.48 -31.85
N CYS A 389 -7.20 0.73 -31.12
CA CYS A 389 -7.76 1.12 -29.82
C CYS A 389 -8.27 -0.11 -29.09
N ASP A 390 -8.48 0.04 -27.80
CA ASP A 390 -9.18 -0.95 -26.98
C ASP A 390 -10.55 -0.40 -26.58
N VAL A 391 -11.59 -1.23 -26.56
CA VAL A 391 -12.95 -0.86 -26.18
C VAL A 391 -13.48 -1.83 -25.13
N LEU A 392 -13.80 -1.31 -23.96
CA LEU A 392 -14.45 -2.08 -22.90
C LEU A 392 -15.97 -1.93 -23.03
N VAL A 393 -16.69 -3.04 -23.16
CA VAL A 393 -18.14 -3.07 -23.36
C VAL A 393 -18.81 -3.74 -22.18
N LEU A 394 -19.69 -3.03 -21.52
CA LEU A 394 -20.53 -3.47 -20.40
C LEU A 394 -21.98 -3.46 -20.83
N VAL A 395 -22.60 -4.61 -20.97
CA VAL A 395 -23.97 -4.78 -21.45
C VAL A 395 -24.76 -5.70 -20.52
N GLU A 396 -26.00 -5.37 -20.24
CA GLU A 396 -26.90 -6.13 -19.39
C GLU A 396 -27.04 -7.58 -19.86
N GLY A 397 -26.96 -8.52 -18.93
CA GLY A 397 -27.08 -9.95 -19.20
C GLY A 397 -25.86 -10.59 -19.86
N GLN A 398 -24.78 -9.86 -20.03
CA GLN A 398 -23.51 -10.36 -20.59
C GLN A 398 -22.33 -10.08 -19.65
N SER A 399 -21.22 -10.79 -19.86
CA SER A 399 -19.95 -10.50 -19.17
C SER A 399 -19.34 -9.18 -19.64
N LEU A 400 -18.43 -8.62 -18.87
CA LEU A 400 -17.62 -7.49 -19.32
C LEU A 400 -16.71 -7.94 -20.45
N GLN A 401 -16.74 -7.28 -21.60
CA GLN A 401 -16.01 -7.65 -22.80
C GLN A 401 -14.95 -6.61 -23.14
N LEU A 402 -13.72 -7.05 -23.39
CA LEU A 402 -12.64 -6.21 -23.90
C LEU A 402 -12.43 -6.50 -25.39
N PHE A 403 -12.74 -5.54 -26.25
CA PHE A 403 -12.42 -5.59 -27.67
C PHE A 403 -11.10 -4.86 -27.92
N THR A 404 -10.10 -5.58 -28.42
CA THR A 404 -8.87 -4.99 -28.97
C THR A 404 -9.05 -4.85 -30.47
N VAL A 405 -9.18 -3.61 -30.95
CA VAL A 405 -9.40 -3.28 -32.36
C VAL A 405 -8.04 -3.18 -33.06
N VAL A 406 -7.87 -3.91 -34.14
CA VAL A 406 -6.65 -3.95 -34.96
C VAL A 406 -6.95 -3.76 -36.43
N ASN A 407 -5.98 -3.32 -37.23
CA ASN A 407 -6.15 -3.30 -38.69
C ASN A 407 -6.20 -4.74 -39.23
N GLU A 408 -5.18 -5.54 -38.91
CA GLU A 408 -5.04 -6.94 -39.29
C GLU A 408 -4.65 -7.79 -38.09
N ARG A 409 -5.02 -9.08 -38.08
CA ARG A 409 -4.70 -9.99 -36.98
C ARG A 409 -3.22 -10.32 -36.92
N ASN A 410 -2.66 -10.26 -35.72
CA ASN A 410 -1.28 -10.64 -35.42
C ASN A 410 -1.24 -11.49 -34.13
N SER A 411 -0.35 -12.47 -34.09
CA SER A 411 -0.15 -13.35 -32.92
C SER A 411 0.24 -12.57 -31.64
N ASN A 412 1.00 -11.50 -31.78
CA ASN A 412 1.42 -10.66 -30.65
C ASN A 412 0.27 -9.91 -29.99
N VAL A 413 -0.79 -9.61 -30.73
CA VAL A 413 -1.99 -8.95 -30.22
C VAL A 413 -2.80 -9.88 -29.31
N LYS A 414 -2.75 -11.20 -29.54
CA LYS A 414 -3.45 -12.18 -28.69
C LYS A 414 -2.98 -12.12 -27.25
N VAL A 415 -1.68 -12.15 -27.03
CA VAL A 415 -1.06 -12.05 -25.68
C VAL A 415 -1.42 -10.71 -25.04
N TYR A 416 -1.23 -9.62 -25.76
CA TYR A 416 -1.59 -8.28 -25.31
C TYR A 416 -3.05 -8.18 -24.84
N CYS A 417 -4.02 -8.67 -25.64
CA CYS A 417 -5.44 -8.60 -25.33
C CYS A 417 -5.78 -9.42 -24.07
N MET A 418 -5.20 -10.61 -23.91
CA MET A 418 -5.41 -11.46 -22.73
C MET A 418 -4.81 -10.84 -21.45
N GLU A 419 -3.59 -10.32 -21.55
CA GLU A 419 -2.92 -9.65 -20.41
C GLU A 419 -3.64 -8.36 -20.03
N THR A 420 -4.16 -7.60 -21.01
CA THR A 420 -4.94 -6.38 -20.76
C THR A 420 -6.24 -6.71 -20.04
N ALA A 421 -6.99 -7.73 -20.49
CA ALA A 421 -8.22 -8.17 -19.82
C ALA A 421 -7.95 -8.61 -18.37
N HIS A 422 -6.88 -9.37 -18.15
CA HIS A 422 -6.44 -9.76 -16.81
C HIS A 422 -6.07 -8.54 -15.94
N SER A 423 -5.37 -7.56 -16.51
CA SER A 423 -4.96 -6.34 -15.81
C SER A 423 -6.17 -5.47 -15.43
N ILE A 424 -7.18 -5.35 -16.31
CA ILE A 424 -8.44 -4.65 -16.01
C ILE A 424 -9.14 -5.32 -14.82
N LYS A 425 -9.34 -6.65 -14.88
CA LYS A 425 -9.93 -7.41 -13.77
C LYS A 425 -9.17 -7.18 -12.47
N THR A 426 -7.86 -7.34 -12.50
CA THR A 426 -6.98 -7.17 -11.33
C THR A 426 -7.10 -5.77 -10.75
N ALA A 427 -7.07 -4.73 -11.57
CA ALA A 427 -7.20 -3.35 -11.15
C ALA A 427 -8.56 -3.07 -10.51
N MET A 428 -9.65 -3.53 -11.11
CA MET A 428 -11.00 -3.33 -10.57
C MET A 428 -11.20 -4.02 -9.23
N VAL A 429 -10.65 -5.22 -9.04
CA VAL A 429 -10.76 -5.97 -7.77
C VAL A 429 -9.83 -5.40 -6.72
N LYS A 430 -8.54 -5.18 -7.06
CA LYS A 430 -7.51 -4.76 -6.11
C LYS A 430 -7.63 -3.27 -5.73
N ASN A 431 -7.81 -2.42 -6.73
CA ASN A 431 -7.77 -0.97 -6.58
C ASN A 431 -9.18 -0.39 -6.47
N GLY A 432 -10.09 -0.90 -7.29
CA GLY A 432 -11.49 -0.47 -7.35
C GLY A 432 -12.41 -1.14 -6.34
N GLU A 433 -11.89 -2.07 -5.51
CA GLU A 433 -12.62 -2.77 -4.45
C GLU A 433 -13.89 -3.51 -4.93
N TYR A 434 -13.90 -3.95 -6.18
CA TYR A 434 -15.03 -4.71 -6.69
C TYR A 434 -15.09 -6.10 -6.04
N SER A 435 -16.14 -6.36 -5.29
CA SER A 435 -16.27 -7.55 -4.43
C SER A 435 -17.18 -8.65 -5.00
N ASN A 436 -17.82 -8.41 -6.16
CA ASN A 436 -18.67 -9.42 -6.80
C ASN A 436 -17.90 -10.23 -7.84
N VAL A 437 -18.54 -11.27 -8.37
CA VAL A 437 -17.97 -12.09 -9.44
C VAL A 437 -17.69 -11.23 -10.68
N LEU A 438 -16.52 -11.37 -11.26
CA LEU A 438 -16.07 -10.58 -12.40
C LEU A 438 -15.26 -11.43 -13.37
N CYS A 439 -15.68 -11.43 -14.62
CA CYS A 439 -14.95 -11.96 -15.76
C CYS A 439 -14.82 -10.88 -16.82
N VAL A 440 -13.64 -10.70 -17.40
CA VAL A 440 -13.38 -9.81 -18.53
C VAL A 440 -13.03 -10.68 -19.74
N ILE A 441 -13.89 -10.72 -20.73
CA ILE A 441 -13.73 -11.58 -21.93
C ILE A 441 -12.88 -10.86 -22.98
N PRO A 442 -11.68 -11.34 -23.30
CA PRO A 442 -10.85 -10.73 -24.35
C PRO A 442 -11.30 -11.14 -25.74
N LYS A 443 -11.54 -10.15 -26.59
CA LYS A 443 -11.94 -10.30 -28.00
C LYS A 443 -11.04 -9.43 -28.89
N ILE A 444 -10.67 -9.95 -30.06
CA ILE A 444 -9.96 -9.18 -31.08
C ILE A 444 -10.92 -8.92 -32.24
N PHE A 445 -11.04 -7.64 -32.60
CA PHE A 445 -11.79 -7.22 -33.79
C PHE A 445 -10.83 -6.72 -34.87
N ALA A 446 -10.88 -7.31 -36.05
CA ALA A 446 -10.07 -6.90 -37.19
C ALA A 446 -10.88 -6.02 -38.14
N LEU A 447 -10.37 -4.83 -38.46
CA LEU A 447 -10.99 -3.87 -39.40
C LEU A 447 -10.89 -4.34 -40.83
N SER A 448 -9.90 -5.18 -41.18
CA SER A 448 -9.70 -5.69 -42.53
C SER A 448 -10.84 -6.59 -43.02
N ASP A 449 -11.40 -7.41 -42.16
CA ASP A 449 -12.42 -8.41 -42.49
C ASP A 449 -13.69 -8.28 -41.64
N LEU A 450 -13.80 -7.29 -40.82
CA LEU A 450 -14.89 -6.97 -39.89
C LEU A 450 -15.30 -8.16 -39.01
N SER A 451 -14.35 -8.97 -38.61
CA SER A 451 -14.58 -10.20 -37.85
C SER A 451 -14.05 -10.14 -36.43
N THR A 452 -14.70 -10.90 -35.58
CA THR A 452 -14.37 -10.98 -34.16
C THR A 452 -13.86 -12.38 -33.80
N VAL A 453 -12.80 -12.45 -32.96
CA VAL A 453 -12.33 -13.71 -32.36
C VAL A 453 -12.35 -13.58 -30.85
N THR A 454 -13.08 -14.45 -30.18
CA THR A 454 -13.03 -14.62 -28.72
C THR A 454 -11.82 -15.48 -28.37
N LEU A 455 -10.99 -15.02 -27.45
CA LEU A 455 -9.70 -15.66 -27.16
C LEU A 455 -9.80 -16.77 -26.11
N PHE A 456 -11.01 -17.04 -25.59
CA PHE A 456 -11.15 -18.02 -24.54
C PHE A 456 -12.55 -18.67 -24.56
N ASP A 457 -12.67 -19.89 -24.03
CA ASP A 457 -13.93 -20.65 -24.02
C ASP A 457 -14.82 -20.21 -22.85
N GLU A 458 -15.88 -19.46 -23.16
CA GLU A 458 -16.83 -18.96 -22.17
C GLU A 458 -17.57 -20.10 -21.46
N ASN A 459 -17.70 -21.29 -22.07
CA ASN A 459 -18.40 -22.44 -21.48
C ASN A 459 -17.69 -23.00 -20.25
N LEU A 460 -16.42 -22.67 -20.03
CA LEU A 460 -15.66 -23.06 -18.85
C LEU A 460 -16.08 -22.29 -17.60
N TYR A 461 -16.79 -21.16 -17.73
CA TYR A 461 -17.18 -20.34 -16.60
C TYR A 461 -18.58 -20.67 -16.08
N PRO A 462 -18.84 -20.51 -14.76
CA PRO A 462 -20.19 -20.54 -14.23
C PRO A 462 -21.03 -19.41 -14.82
N GLU A 463 -22.34 -19.62 -14.93
CA GLU A 463 -23.27 -18.64 -15.49
C GLU A 463 -23.26 -17.31 -14.73
N SER A 464 -23.02 -17.36 -13.41
CA SER A 464 -22.86 -16.20 -12.53
C SER A 464 -21.75 -15.23 -12.96
N TYR A 465 -20.70 -15.71 -13.65
CA TYR A 465 -19.59 -14.91 -14.17
C TYR A 465 -19.87 -14.32 -15.55
N LEU A 466 -20.81 -14.89 -16.29
CA LEU A 466 -21.11 -14.54 -17.69
C LEU A 466 -22.26 -13.54 -17.83
N LYS A 467 -23.04 -13.32 -16.76
CA LYS A 467 -24.22 -12.45 -16.80
C LYS A 467 -24.12 -11.37 -15.73
N ILE A 468 -23.91 -10.13 -16.16
CA ILE A 468 -23.92 -8.98 -15.28
C ILE A 468 -25.31 -8.36 -15.26
N GLU A 469 -25.91 -8.24 -14.09
CA GLU A 469 -27.18 -7.56 -13.88
C GLU A 469 -27.00 -6.05 -13.85
N GLN A 470 -27.96 -5.29 -14.35
CA GLN A 470 -27.92 -3.82 -14.40
C GLN A 470 -27.66 -3.17 -13.04
N LYS A 471 -28.14 -3.77 -11.95
CA LYS A 471 -27.90 -3.27 -10.57
C LYS A 471 -26.43 -3.14 -10.19
N TYR A 472 -25.52 -3.88 -10.86
CA TYR A 472 -24.07 -3.84 -10.62
C TYR A 472 -23.31 -2.86 -11.51
N PHE A 473 -23.96 -2.24 -12.52
CA PHE A 473 -23.29 -1.39 -13.51
C PHE A 473 -22.56 -0.22 -12.85
N TRP A 474 -23.23 0.50 -11.97
CA TRP A 474 -22.63 1.66 -11.29
C TRP A 474 -21.51 1.26 -10.37
N HIS A 475 -21.61 0.09 -9.73
CA HIS A 475 -20.51 -0.44 -8.92
C HIS A 475 -19.30 -0.84 -9.77
N LEU A 476 -19.50 -1.44 -10.94
CA LEU A 476 -18.45 -1.73 -11.91
C LEU A 476 -17.79 -0.46 -12.43
N LEU A 477 -18.59 0.53 -12.85
CA LEU A 477 -18.07 1.81 -13.35
C LEU A 477 -17.30 2.57 -12.26
N LYS A 478 -17.76 2.55 -11.01
CA LYS A 478 -17.03 3.11 -9.88
C LYS A 478 -15.68 2.44 -9.69
N SER A 479 -15.66 1.11 -9.66
CA SER A 479 -14.43 0.33 -9.51
C SER A 479 -13.45 0.62 -10.64
N LEU A 480 -13.95 0.79 -11.85
CA LEU A 480 -13.16 1.17 -13.01
C LEU A 480 -12.62 2.60 -12.89
N ALA A 481 -13.46 3.57 -12.49
CA ALA A 481 -13.05 4.95 -12.28
C ALA A 481 -11.95 5.05 -11.21
N VAL A 482 -12.12 4.37 -10.08
CA VAL A 482 -11.08 4.30 -9.03
C VAL A 482 -9.79 3.69 -9.59
N SER A 483 -9.88 2.62 -10.38
CA SER A 483 -8.72 1.96 -11.00
C SER A 483 -7.95 2.89 -11.96
N LEU A 484 -8.66 3.79 -12.65
CA LEU A 484 -8.06 4.80 -13.53
C LEU A 484 -7.39 5.96 -12.76
N LEU A 485 -7.81 6.20 -11.52
CA LEU A 485 -7.26 7.25 -10.66
C LEU A 485 -6.05 6.79 -9.85
N VAL A 486 -5.81 5.47 -9.72
CA VAL A 486 -4.72 4.92 -8.91
C VAL A 486 -3.35 5.31 -9.47
N PHE A 487 -2.46 5.74 -8.59
CA PHE A 487 -1.04 5.91 -8.86
C PHE A 487 -0.19 5.31 -7.73
N GLU A 488 1.05 4.95 -8.04
CA GLU A 488 2.02 4.50 -7.04
C GLU A 488 2.70 5.72 -6.40
N SER A 489 2.53 5.88 -5.09
CA SER A 489 3.18 6.96 -4.35
C SER A 489 4.67 6.73 -4.22
N ILE A 490 5.48 7.75 -4.48
CA ILE A 490 6.93 7.74 -4.29
C ILE A 490 7.32 7.39 -2.83
N LEU A 491 6.45 7.64 -1.87
CA LEU A 491 6.69 7.39 -0.43
C LEU A 491 6.18 6.02 0.04
N GLY A 492 5.35 5.33 -0.74
CA GLY A 492 4.72 4.07 -0.35
C GLY A 492 5.65 2.86 -0.37
N GLU A 493 6.76 2.92 -1.11
CA GLU A 493 7.63 1.76 -1.32
C GLU A 493 8.46 1.36 -0.09
N HIS A 494 8.69 2.30 0.83
CA HIS A 494 9.56 2.05 2.00
C HIS A 494 8.85 1.37 3.18
N VAL A 495 7.54 1.16 3.13
CA VAL A 495 6.76 0.63 4.26
C VAL A 495 6.26 -0.81 4.01
N GLY A 496 6.71 -1.49 2.95
CA GLY A 496 6.32 -2.89 2.69
C GLY A 496 4.85 -3.12 2.31
N VAL A 497 4.00 -2.12 2.48
CA VAL A 497 2.58 -2.13 2.11
C VAL A 497 2.37 -1.18 0.94
N GLN A 498 1.96 -1.68 -0.21
CA GLN A 498 1.58 -0.86 -1.35
C GLN A 498 0.30 -0.09 -1.01
N TYR A 499 0.45 1.11 -0.47
CA TYR A 499 -0.67 2.02 -0.31
C TYR A 499 -1.05 2.58 -1.68
N LEU A 500 -2.27 2.32 -2.09
CA LEU A 500 -2.83 2.94 -3.28
C LEU A 500 -3.07 4.43 -2.98
N SER A 501 -2.51 5.28 -3.81
CA SER A 501 -2.82 6.70 -3.84
C SER A 501 -3.70 6.98 -5.06
N LEU A 502 -4.58 7.95 -4.96
CA LEU A 502 -5.51 8.31 -6.04
C LEU A 502 -5.21 9.72 -6.54
N LEU A 503 -5.22 9.87 -7.86
CA LEU A 503 -5.23 11.19 -8.50
C LEU A 503 -6.53 11.90 -8.16
N THR A 504 -6.46 13.21 -7.96
CA THR A 504 -7.67 14.02 -7.95
C THR A 504 -8.28 14.07 -9.34
N LEU A 505 -9.55 14.44 -9.42
CA LEU A 505 -10.22 14.66 -10.70
C LEU A 505 -9.51 15.74 -11.54
N GLU A 506 -8.98 16.78 -10.91
CA GLU A 506 -8.16 17.79 -11.60
C GLU A 506 -6.92 17.19 -12.24
N GLN A 507 -6.15 16.42 -11.48
CA GLN A 507 -4.92 15.75 -11.97
C GLN A 507 -5.24 14.77 -13.09
N PHE A 508 -6.29 13.96 -12.92
CA PHE A 508 -6.75 13.02 -13.94
C PHE A 508 -7.17 13.75 -15.21
N ASN A 509 -7.97 14.82 -15.10
CA ASN A 509 -8.45 15.59 -16.23
C ASN A 509 -7.30 16.25 -17.00
N ILE A 510 -6.29 16.80 -16.33
CA ILE A 510 -5.11 17.35 -17.00
C ILE A 510 -4.40 16.26 -17.82
N LEU A 511 -4.15 15.09 -17.24
CA LEU A 511 -3.51 13.98 -17.97
C LEU A 511 -4.42 13.45 -19.09
N HIS A 512 -5.70 13.24 -18.82
CA HIS A 512 -6.63 12.71 -19.80
C HIS A 512 -6.83 13.70 -20.95
N LYS A 513 -7.23 14.93 -20.66
CA LYS A 513 -7.55 15.93 -21.67
C LYS A 513 -6.30 16.40 -22.39
N ARG A 514 -5.32 16.95 -21.68
CA ARG A 514 -4.17 17.62 -22.30
C ARG A 514 -3.17 16.67 -22.93
N PHE A 515 -2.94 15.50 -22.30
CA PHE A 515 -1.99 14.52 -22.83
C PHE A 515 -2.64 13.47 -23.74
N SER A 516 -3.75 12.86 -23.32
CA SER A 516 -4.33 11.73 -24.05
C SER A 516 -5.27 12.15 -25.18
N VAL A 517 -6.06 13.22 -25.00
CA VAL A 517 -7.02 13.72 -26.00
C VAL A 517 -6.39 14.78 -26.90
N ASP A 518 -5.99 15.91 -26.31
CA ASP A 518 -5.52 17.08 -27.07
C ASP A 518 -4.07 16.95 -27.57
N ASN A 519 -3.28 15.99 -27.02
CA ASN A 519 -1.88 15.74 -27.32
C ASN A 519 -0.99 17.00 -27.20
N VAL A 520 -1.22 17.79 -26.13
CA VAL A 520 -0.52 19.07 -25.87
C VAL A 520 0.95 18.82 -25.62
N LYS A 521 1.80 19.36 -26.48
CA LYS A 521 3.26 19.15 -26.44
C LYS A 521 3.97 20.05 -25.42
N SER A 522 3.48 21.26 -25.19
CA SER A 522 4.03 22.17 -24.19
C SER A 522 2.94 22.57 -23.21
N LEU A 523 3.19 22.44 -21.91
CA LEU A 523 2.22 22.80 -20.88
C LEU A 523 2.92 23.32 -19.64
N PHE A 524 2.39 24.38 -19.07
CA PHE A 524 2.73 24.86 -17.75
C PHE A 524 1.67 24.41 -16.75
N VAL A 525 2.10 23.84 -15.63
CA VAL A 525 1.21 23.37 -14.56
C VAL A 525 1.61 24.08 -13.28
N GLN A 526 0.76 25.00 -12.85
CA GLN A 526 0.92 25.66 -11.56
C GLN A 526 0.12 24.93 -10.47
N GLY A 527 0.56 25.03 -9.23
CA GLY A 527 -0.20 24.52 -8.11
C GLY A 527 0.42 24.94 -6.79
N LEU A 528 -0.41 25.06 -5.78
CA LEU A 528 0.00 25.35 -4.41
C LEU A 528 0.78 24.16 -3.79
N PRO A 529 1.46 24.37 -2.65
CA PRO A 529 2.08 23.27 -1.92
C PRO A 529 1.06 22.17 -1.62
N GLY A 530 1.45 20.91 -1.82
CA GLY A 530 0.59 19.76 -1.49
C GLY A 530 -0.50 19.43 -2.52
N THR A 531 -0.57 20.09 -3.68
CA THR A 531 -1.53 19.77 -4.75
C THR A 531 -1.12 18.61 -5.65
N GLY A 532 0.07 18.01 -5.44
CA GLY A 532 0.53 16.81 -6.15
C GLY A 532 1.19 17.04 -7.50
N LYS A 533 1.84 18.19 -7.73
CA LYS A 533 2.61 18.48 -8.96
C LYS A 533 3.59 17.38 -9.33
N THR A 534 4.45 16.96 -8.40
CA THR A 534 5.44 15.90 -8.61
C THR A 534 4.79 14.55 -8.94
N VAL A 535 3.62 14.26 -8.36
CA VAL A 535 2.84 13.06 -8.69
C VAL A 535 2.40 13.11 -10.15
N LEU A 536 1.84 14.24 -10.57
CA LEU A 536 1.41 14.45 -11.96
C LEU A 536 2.59 14.35 -12.94
N ALA A 537 3.75 14.89 -12.58
CA ALA A 537 4.99 14.78 -13.34
C ALA A 537 5.41 13.31 -13.50
N LYS A 538 5.40 12.53 -12.43
CA LYS A 538 5.71 11.08 -12.47
C LYS A 538 4.73 10.31 -13.35
N GLU A 539 3.44 10.56 -13.22
CA GLU A 539 2.42 9.87 -14.02
C GLU A 539 2.51 10.24 -15.51
N LEU A 540 2.87 11.48 -15.85
CA LEU A 540 3.20 11.88 -17.22
C LEU A 540 4.38 11.07 -17.77
N ILE A 541 5.47 10.93 -17.00
CA ILE A 541 6.65 10.14 -17.40
C ILE A 541 6.28 8.68 -17.65
N LYS A 542 5.48 8.06 -16.77
CA LYS A 542 4.98 6.70 -16.97
C LYS A 542 4.16 6.59 -18.27
N LYS A 543 3.28 7.55 -18.53
CA LYS A 543 2.50 7.56 -19.78
C LYS A 543 3.37 7.74 -21.02
N LEU A 544 4.42 8.55 -20.96
CA LEU A 544 5.40 8.68 -22.04
C LEU A 544 6.15 7.37 -22.27
N LYS A 545 6.61 6.72 -21.20
CA LYS A 545 7.28 5.41 -21.27
C LYS A 545 6.37 4.35 -21.89
N ASN A 546 5.10 4.29 -21.47
CA ASN A 546 4.11 3.37 -21.99
C ASN A 546 3.77 3.58 -23.48
N LYS A 547 3.99 4.81 -24.02
CA LYS A 547 3.91 5.08 -25.47
C LYS A 547 5.10 4.55 -26.28
N GLY A 548 6.03 3.82 -25.65
CA GLY A 548 7.18 3.20 -26.32
C GLY A 548 8.45 4.06 -26.31
N ASN A 549 8.48 5.14 -25.53
CA ASN A 549 9.71 5.91 -25.37
C ASN A 549 10.72 5.16 -24.48
N SER A 550 11.99 5.22 -24.86
CA SER A 550 13.08 4.62 -24.09
C SER A 550 13.40 5.45 -22.84
N PHE A 551 14.19 4.89 -21.93
CA PHE A 551 14.69 5.58 -20.74
C PHE A 551 15.46 6.88 -21.11
N GLU A 552 16.27 6.85 -22.17
CA GLU A 552 17.09 7.98 -22.62
C GLU A 552 16.29 9.05 -23.39
N ASP A 553 15.08 8.74 -23.88
CA ASP A 553 14.22 9.69 -24.59
C ASP A 553 13.56 10.71 -23.64
N ILE A 554 13.47 10.39 -22.33
CA ILE A 554 12.74 11.20 -21.35
C ILE A 554 13.72 11.74 -20.30
N LEU A 555 13.68 13.06 -20.08
CA LEU A 555 14.48 13.75 -19.07
C LEU A 555 13.59 14.41 -18.02
N TYR A 556 13.79 14.04 -16.74
CA TYR A 556 13.23 14.74 -15.60
C TYR A 556 14.26 15.71 -15.02
N LEU A 557 13.86 16.96 -14.82
CA LEU A 557 14.68 18.03 -14.26
C LEU A 557 14.08 18.58 -12.98
N CYS A 558 14.90 18.71 -11.95
CA CYS A 558 14.55 19.38 -10.70
C CYS A 558 15.72 20.19 -10.16
N GLU A 559 15.52 20.98 -9.09
CA GLU A 559 16.60 21.79 -8.54
C GLU A 559 17.47 21.00 -7.56
N ASN A 560 16.88 20.20 -6.66
CA ASN A 560 17.62 19.58 -5.57
C ASN A 560 17.99 18.10 -5.81
N GLN A 561 19.12 17.71 -5.21
CA GLN A 561 19.63 16.34 -5.35
C GLN A 561 18.75 15.27 -4.70
N PRO A 562 18.19 15.46 -3.49
CA PRO A 562 17.34 14.43 -2.87
C PRO A 562 16.10 14.08 -3.70
N LEU A 563 15.44 15.05 -4.31
CA LEU A 563 14.29 14.79 -5.19
C LEU A 563 14.73 14.09 -6.50
N ARG A 564 15.86 14.54 -7.10
CA ARG A 564 16.46 13.86 -8.26
C ARG A 564 16.77 12.40 -7.95
N ASP A 565 17.44 12.12 -6.83
CA ASP A 565 17.89 10.77 -6.48
C ASP A 565 16.66 9.86 -6.23
N LYS A 566 15.64 10.38 -5.56
CA LYS A 566 14.38 9.68 -5.36
C LYS A 566 13.67 9.35 -6.68
N MET A 567 13.64 10.29 -7.64
CA MET A 567 13.07 10.03 -8.97
C MET A 567 13.93 9.07 -9.79
N ARG A 568 15.24 9.07 -9.56
CA ARG A 568 16.19 8.15 -10.22
C ARG A 568 16.03 6.72 -9.74
N ASP A 569 15.77 6.51 -8.45
CA ASP A 569 15.52 5.18 -7.85
C ASP A 569 14.31 4.48 -8.47
N GLU A 570 13.32 5.23 -8.98
CA GLU A 570 12.18 4.71 -9.73
C GLU A 570 12.54 4.11 -11.11
N ASN A 571 13.71 4.39 -11.63
CA ASN A 571 14.21 3.89 -12.91
C ASN A 571 13.24 4.06 -14.10
N LEU A 572 12.52 5.18 -14.11
CA LEU A 572 11.54 5.49 -15.17
C LEU A 572 12.15 6.25 -16.34
N CYS A 573 13.06 7.19 -16.06
CA CYS A 573 13.68 8.07 -17.03
C CYS A 573 15.01 8.62 -16.51
N ARG A 574 15.74 9.32 -17.35
CA ARG A 574 16.93 10.05 -16.93
C ARG A 574 16.54 11.21 -16.02
N CYS A 575 17.22 11.35 -14.88
CA CYS A 575 16.93 12.39 -13.89
C CYS A 575 18.17 13.23 -13.61
N GLU A 576 18.07 14.55 -13.76
CA GLU A 576 19.19 15.48 -13.56
C GLU A 576 18.75 16.71 -12.76
N THR A 577 19.73 17.32 -12.07
CA THR A 577 19.52 18.67 -11.53
C THR A 577 19.70 19.73 -12.61
N ARG A 578 19.10 20.91 -12.40
CA ARG A 578 19.28 22.05 -13.31
C ARG A 578 20.77 22.36 -13.57
N CYS A 579 21.61 22.36 -12.54
CA CYS A 579 23.04 22.59 -12.68
C CYS A 579 23.72 21.55 -13.58
N ALA A 580 23.41 20.27 -13.42
CA ALA A 580 23.93 19.20 -14.27
C ALA A 580 23.40 19.34 -15.70
N PHE A 581 22.11 19.69 -15.85
CA PHE A 581 21.49 19.93 -17.14
C PHE A 581 22.20 21.05 -17.93
N MET A 582 22.53 22.18 -17.30
CA MET A 582 23.20 23.29 -17.96
C MET A 582 24.58 22.91 -18.43
N LYS A 583 25.34 22.08 -17.75
CA LYS A 583 26.70 21.65 -18.06
C LYS A 583 26.82 20.56 -19.12
N ASN A 584 25.79 19.72 -19.29
CA ASN A 584 25.84 18.56 -20.14
C ASN A 584 25.00 18.70 -21.41
N LYS A 585 25.29 17.87 -22.46
CA LYS A 585 24.49 17.74 -23.67
C LYS A 585 23.55 16.50 -23.53
N PHE A 586 22.38 16.57 -24.17
CA PHE A 586 21.34 15.54 -24.13
C PHE A 586 20.83 15.22 -25.54
N PRO A 587 21.66 14.58 -26.41
CA PRO A 587 21.35 14.42 -27.83
C PRO A 587 20.19 13.44 -28.10
N HIS A 588 19.89 12.52 -27.18
CA HIS A 588 18.85 11.50 -27.36
C HIS A 588 17.51 11.90 -26.71
N VAL A 589 17.50 12.94 -25.88
CA VAL A 589 16.29 13.37 -25.16
C VAL A 589 15.29 13.98 -26.12
N LYS A 590 14.05 13.49 -26.06
CA LYS A 590 12.89 13.96 -26.83
C LYS A 590 11.89 14.70 -25.94
N HIS A 591 11.68 14.22 -24.73
CA HIS A 591 10.69 14.74 -23.79
C HIS A 591 11.36 15.28 -22.55
N VAL A 592 10.91 16.43 -22.06
CA VAL A 592 11.47 17.05 -20.85
C VAL A 592 10.33 17.37 -19.89
N VAL A 593 10.46 16.88 -18.67
CA VAL A 593 9.55 17.16 -17.56
C VAL A 593 10.33 17.93 -16.50
N VAL A 594 9.93 19.17 -16.25
CA VAL A 594 10.60 20.05 -15.29
C VAL A 594 9.74 20.17 -14.03
N ASP A 595 10.30 19.90 -12.86
CA ASP A 595 9.61 20.00 -11.58
C ASP A 595 10.28 21.03 -10.67
N GLU A 596 9.49 21.70 -9.80
CA GLU A 596 9.94 22.77 -8.91
C GLU A 596 10.64 23.93 -9.66
N ALA A 597 10.12 24.28 -10.86
CA ALA A 597 10.76 25.24 -11.77
C ALA A 597 10.87 26.68 -11.19
N GLN A 598 10.10 27.03 -10.15
CA GLN A 598 10.20 28.31 -9.44
C GLN A 598 11.56 28.51 -8.76
N ASN A 599 12.28 27.42 -8.47
CA ASN A 599 13.60 27.42 -7.85
C ASN A 599 14.75 27.43 -8.87
N PHE A 600 14.44 27.34 -10.17
CA PHE A 600 15.44 27.39 -11.23
C PHE A 600 15.94 28.83 -11.43
N ARG A 601 17.18 28.97 -11.87
CA ARG A 601 17.81 30.25 -12.13
C ARG A 601 18.68 30.19 -13.38
N HIS A 602 19.02 31.33 -13.92
CA HIS A 602 20.06 31.43 -14.97
C HIS A 602 21.41 30.97 -14.43
N GLU A 603 22.19 30.32 -15.26
CA GLU A 603 23.56 29.93 -14.92
C GLU A 603 24.49 30.38 -15.99
N ASN A 604 25.55 31.15 -15.62
CA ASN A 604 26.55 31.72 -16.53
C ASN A 604 25.97 32.52 -17.73
N GLY A 605 24.83 33.20 -17.51
CA GLY A 605 24.14 33.97 -18.54
C GLY A 605 23.27 33.12 -19.49
N GLU A 606 23.26 31.81 -19.34
CA GLU A 606 22.41 30.91 -20.14
C GLU A 606 21.06 30.65 -19.46
N ASN A 607 19.99 30.65 -20.28
CA ASN A 607 18.64 30.36 -19.84
C ASN A 607 18.31 28.89 -20.06
N TRP A 608 18.03 28.18 -18.95
CA TRP A 608 17.63 26.76 -18.97
C TRP A 608 16.39 26.49 -19.85
N PHE A 609 15.40 27.40 -19.84
CA PHE A 609 14.19 27.25 -20.63
C PHE A 609 14.46 27.28 -22.14
N LYS A 610 15.39 28.17 -22.60
CA LYS A 610 15.83 28.18 -24.01
C LYS A 610 16.46 26.84 -24.39
N LYS A 611 17.27 26.26 -23.53
CA LYS A 611 17.89 24.95 -23.76
C LYS A 611 16.84 23.81 -23.81
N VAL A 612 15.83 23.82 -22.94
CA VAL A 612 14.69 22.86 -22.98
C VAL A 612 13.93 23.01 -24.32
N LYS A 613 13.64 24.25 -24.76
CA LYS A 613 12.95 24.48 -26.03
C LYS A 613 13.77 24.04 -27.23
N TYR A 614 15.08 24.23 -27.18
CA TYR A 614 15.99 23.77 -28.23
C TYR A 614 15.93 22.23 -28.35
N ILE A 615 15.97 21.49 -27.24
CA ILE A 615 15.82 20.02 -27.23
C ILE A 615 14.47 19.61 -27.84
N GLN A 616 13.39 20.28 -27.49
CA GLN A 616 12.05 19.98 -28.00
C GLN A 616 11.98 20.14 -29.54
N GLN A 617 12.70 21.11 -30.12
CA GLN A 617 12.67 21.44 -31.54
C GLN A 617 13.63 20.61 -32.40
N GLN A 618 14.62 19.94 -31.79
CA GLN A 618 15.63 19.15 -32.53
C GLN A 618 15.14 17.81 -33.08
N GLN A 619 13.85 17.49 -32.95
CA GLN A 619 13.31 16.20 -33.40
C GLN A 619 13.22 16.15 -34.93
N GLN A 620 13.89 15.18 -35.55
CA GLN A 620 13.98 15.01 -37.00
C GLN A 620 12.68 14.51 -37.70
N ASN A 621 11.67 14.07 -36.94
CA ASN A 621 10.45 13.42 -37.45
C ASN A 621 9.22 14.26 -37.10
N GLU A 622 9.03 15.45 -37.60
CA GLU A 622 7.81 16.30 -37.53
C GLU A 622 6.98 16.31 -36.21
N GLU A 623 7.19 15.38 -35.28
CA GLU A 623 6.53 15.36 -33.98
C GLU A 623 7.39 16.06 -32.90
N LEU A 624 6.91 17.21 -32.43
CA LEU A 624 7.52 17.93 -31.31
C LEU A 624 7.53 17.08 -30.04
N GLY A 625 8.65 17.10 -29.31
CA GLY A 625 8.77 16.48 -28.01
C GLY A 625 7.80 17.09 -26.97
N VAL A 626 7.44 16.33 -25.94
CA VAL A 626 6.62 16.83 -24.83
C VAL A 626 7.49 17.60 -23.85
N VAL A 627 7.07 18.83 -23.48
CA VAL A 627 7.70 19.67 -22.47
C VAL A 627 6.64 20.17 -21.50
N TRP A 628 6.59 19.58 -20.33
CA TRP A 628 5.69 20.01 -19.26
C TRP A 628 6.50 20.57 -18.09
N ILE A 629 6.08 21.73 -17.56
CA ILE A 629 6.81 22.48 -16.55
C ILE A 629 5.90 22.71 -15.35
N PHE A 630 6.29 22.13 -14.23
CA PHE A 630 5.58 22.22 -12.95
C PHE A 630 6.25 23.23 -12.04
N PHE A 631 5.46 24.10 -11.41
CA PHE A 631 5.99 25.15 -10.55
C PHE A 631 4.98 25.62 -9.50
N ASP A 632 5.52 26.30 -8.47
CA ASP A 632 4.77 26.89 -7.37
C ASP A 632 5.34 28.27 -7.02
N PHE A 633 4.61 29.31 -7.30
CA PHE A 633 5.08 30.67 -7.04
C PHE A 633 5.23 31.01 -5.56
N PHE A 634 4.51 30.33 -4.66
CA PHE A 634 4.61 30.58 -3.22
C PHE A 634 5.86 29.96 -2.57
N GLN A 635 6.41 28.90 -3.15
CA GLN A 635 7.62 28.22 -2.64
C GLN A 635 8.93 28.75 -3.26
N LYS A 636 8.99 29.99 -3.63
CA LYS A 636 10.22 30.61 -4.10
C LYS A 636 11.19 30.81 -2.94
N ALA A 637 12.34 30.15 -3.01
CA ALA A 637 13.33 30.13 -1.93
C ALA A 637 14.24 31.38 -1.89
N ASP A 638 14.30 32.14 -2.98
CA ASP A 638 15.24 33.25 -3.16
C ASP A 638 14.69 34.33 -4.12
N SER A 639 15.34 35.51 -4.16
CA SER A 639 14.93 36.69 -4.92
C SER A 639 15.34 36.71 -6.42
N TYR A 640 16.06 35.69 -6.91
CA TYR A 640 16.56 35.73 -8.31
C TYR A 640 15.46 35.42 -9.34
N GLU A 641 15.74 35.80 -10.60
CA GLU A 641 14.88 35.50 -11.73
C GLU A 641 14.87 33.98 -12.02
N THR A 642 13.68 33.40 -12.10
CA THR A 642 13.48 31.95 -12.32
C THR A 642 13.86 31.48 -13.73
N GLY A 643 14.04 32.38 -14.70
CA GLY A 643 14.23 32.03 -16.10
C GLY A 643 12.97 31.49 -16.80
N LEU A 644 11.84 31.45 -16.14
CA LEU A 644 10.55 31.18 -16.76
C LEU A 644 10.13 32.28 -17.71
N PRO A 645 9.41 31.99 -18.82
CA PRO A 645 8.94 33.03 -19.74
C PRO A 645 7.89 33.93 -19.07
N LYS A 646 7.81 35.20 -19.53
CA LYS A 646 6.83 36.18 -19.01
C LYS A 646 5.38 35.73 -19.26
N HIS A 647 5.14 35.08 -20.38
CA HIS A 647 3.83 34.52 -20.75
C HIS A 647 3.90 32.97 -20.66
N LEU A 648 3.01 32.41 -19.82
CA LEU A 648 2.89 30.97 -19.58
C LEU A 648 1.61 30.51 -20.29
N ASP A 649 1.74 29.96 -21.48
CA ASP A 649 0.60 29.51 -22.29
C ASP A 649 1.00 28.26 -23.09
N PRO A 650 0.17 27.21 -23.09
CA PRO A 650 -1.01 26.96 -22.20
C PRO A 650 -0.63 26.68 -20.74
N ILE A 651 -1.50 27.08 -19.81
CA ILE A 651 -1.33 26.86 -18.38
C ILE A 651 -2.55 26.14 -17.78
N GLU A 652 -2.27 25.21 -16.89
CA GLU A 652 -3.27 24.52 -16.05
C GLU A 652 -2.97 24.76 -14.57
N SER A 653 -4.01 24.77 -13.74
CA SER A 653 -3.90 24.95 -12.29
C SER A 653 -4.32 23.71 -11.54
N LEU A 654 -3.61 23.40 -10.46
CA LEU A 654 -3.97 22.43 -9.45
C LEU A 654 -4.36 23.19 -8.19
N ASP A 655 -5.66 23.24 -7.89
CA ASP A 655 -6.22 24.09 -6.86
C ASP A 655 -6.62 23.29 -5.60
N THR A 656 -6.48 21.98 -5.60
CA THR A 656 -6.86 21.12 -4.46
C THR A 656 -5.65 20.61 -3.69
N ILE A 657 -5.50 21.00 -2.41
CA ILE A 657 -4.49 20.43 -1.51
C ILE A 657 -4.96 19.05 -1.06
N VAL A 658 -4.14 18.03 -1.34
CA VAL A 658 -4.48 16.61 -1.11
C VAL A 658 -3.50 15.89 -0.18
N ARG A 659 -2.33 16.50 0.10
CA ARG A 659 -1.23 15.84 0.82
C ARG A 659 -1.43 15.82 2.31
N CYS A 660 -1.85 16.92 2.90
CA CYS A 660 -1.76 17.18 4.33
C CYS A 660 -3.08 16.95 5.05
N GLY A 661 -3.03 16.61 6.34
CA GLY A 661 -4.19 16.66 7.21
C GLY A 661 -4.80 18.05 7.32
N GLU A 662 -6.04 18.15 7.76
CA GLU A 662 -6.81 19.41 7.78
C GLU A 662 -6.10 20.53 8.55
N ALA A 663 -5.52 20.22 9.73
CA ALA A 663 -4.79 21.21 10.53
C ALA A 663 -3.55 21.75 9.82
N VAL A 664 -2.77 20.88 9.20
CA VAL A 664 -1.58 21.27 8.43
C VAL A 664 -1.96 22.07 7.19
N SER A 665 -3.03 21.66 6.49
CA SER A 665 -3.52 22.37 5.28
C SER A 665 -3.96 23.78 5.59
N LYS A 666 -4.62 24.02 6.74
CA LYS A 666 -5.01 25.36 7.21
C LYS A 666 -3.79 26.25 7.45
N VAL A 667 -2.76 25.72 8.13
CA VAL A 667 -1.52 26.47 8.36
C VAL A 667 -0.77 26.77 7.05
N VAL A 668 -0.77 25.85 6.09
CA VAL A 668 -0.23 26.10 4.75
C VAL A 668 -1.01 27.23 4.06
N GLN A 669 -2.33 27.24 4.15
CA GLN A 669 -3.16 28.31 3.61
C GLN A 669 -2.87 29.65 4.27
N GLU A 670 -2.81 29.71 5.61
CA GLU A 670 -2.51 30.92 6.39
C GLU A 670 -1.16 31.53 5.95
N PHE A 671 -0.11 30.72 5.83
CA PHE A 671 1.18 31.19 5.35
C PHE A 671 1.15 31.67 3.88
N CYS A 672 0.33 31.06 3.02
CA CYS A 672 0.09 31.55 1.67
C CYS A 672 -0.63 32.89 1.66
N GLU A 673 -1.57 33.11 2.59
CA GLU A 673 -2.32 34.36 2.73
C GLU A 673 -1.47 35.51 3.29
N GLU A 674 -0.47 35.21 4.13
CA GLU A 674 0.46 36.18 4.69
C GLU A 674 1.61 36.54 3.74
N ALA A 675 1.94 35.71 2.76
CA ALA A 675 3.01 35.94 1.81
C ALA A 675 2.67 37.10 0.85
N PRO A 676 3.65 37.90 0.39
CA PRO A 676 3.44 38.89 -0.66
C PRO A 676 2.92 38.23 -1.95
N LYS A 677 1.87 38.80 -2.56
CA LYS A 677 1.15 38.18 -3.67
C LYS A 677 1.09 39.09 -4.90
N ASP A 678 1.17 38.44 -6.07
CA ASP A 678 0.76 39.04 -7.33
C ASP A 678 -0.70 38.64 -7.66
N LYS A 679 -1.29 39.24 -8.69
CA LYS A 679 -2.68 38.95 -9.12
C LYS A 679 -2.93 37.48 -9.48
N ARG A 680 -1.90 36.72 -9.87
CA ARG A 680 -2.03 35.29 -10.21
C ARG A 680 -2.09 34.44 -8.94
N GLN A 681 -1.26 34.80 -7.96
CA GLN A 681 -1.26 34.14 -6.64
C GLN A 681 -2.56 34.42 -5.88
N GLU A 682 -3.11 35.62 -5.98
CA GLU A 682 -4.43 35.95 -5.42
C GLU A 682 -5.52 35.04 -6.01
N ARG A 683 -5.60 34.92 -7.33
CA ARG A 683 -6.54 34.01 -8.00
C ARG A 683 -6.36 32.54 -7.62
N ALA A 684 -5.13 32.07 -7.46
CA ALA A 684 -4.85 30.70 -7.05
C ALA A 684 -5.36 30.43 -5.63
N LEU A 685 -5.28 31.42 -4.73
CA LEU A 685 -5.85 31.31 -3.37
C LEU A 685 -7.36 31.35 -3.36
N GLU A 686 -7.99 32.20 -4.17
CA GLU A 686 -9.45 32.26 -4.31
C GLU A 686 -10.07 30.93 -4.75
N ASN A 687 -9.37 30.17 -5.59
CA ASN A 687 -9.81 28.87 -6.11
C ASN A 687 -9.41 27.69 -5.20
N LEU A 688 -8.63 27.94 -4.16
CA LEU A 688 -8.07 26.90 -3.30
C LEU A 688 -9.15 26.05 -2.63
N LYS A 689 -9.00 24.75 -2.75
CA LYS A 689 -9.83 23.74 -2.10
C LYS A 689 -8.97 22.89 -1.15
N LEU A 690 -9.44 22.77 0.10
CA LEU A 690 -8.83 21.89 1.08
C LEU A 690 -9.60 20.56 1.10
N LEU A 691 -8.89 19.47 0.80
CA LEU A 691 -9.48 18.16 0.92
C LEU A 691 -9.42 17.70 2.39
N LYS A 692 -10.59 17.55 3.02
CA LYS A 692 -10.71 17.05 4.39
C LYS A 692 -10.52 15.53 4.42
N THR A 693 -9.26 15.10 4.57
CA THR A 693 -8.93 13.67 4.56
C THR A 693 -8.83 13.07 5.96
N PHE A 694 -8.15 13.79 6.84
CA PHE A 694 -7.95 13.41 8.25
C PHE A 694 -7.55 14.67 9.06
N PRO A 695 -7.73 14.69 10.40
CA PRO A 695 -7.59 15.93 11.18
C PRO A 695 -6.17 16.52 11.16
N GLY A 696 -5.12 15.68 11.28
CA GLY A 696 -3.75 16.15 11.47
C GLY A 696 -3.55 16.86 12.81
N ASP A 697 -2.31 17.29 13.09
CA ASP A 697 -1.96 18.06 14.30
C ASP A 697 -0.87 19.09 14.02
N VAL A 698 -1.02 20.31 14.55
CA VAL A 698 0.00 21.36 14.44
C VAL A 698 0.23 21.97 15.81
N LYS A 699 1.49 22.05 16.26
CA LYS A 699 1.88 22.64 17.54
C LYS A 699 3.09 23.55 17.39
N THR A 700 2.97 24.78 17.83
CA THR A 700 4.12 25.67 18.04
C THR A 700 4.57 25.55 19.51
N ILE A 701 5.83 25.27 19.71
CA ILE A 701 6.45 25.03 21.01
C ILE A 701 7.48 26.10 21.28
N PRO A 702 7.22 27.03 22.19
CA PRO A 702 8.22 28.02 22.61
C PRO A 702 9.34 27.30 23.36
N CYS A 703 10.57 27.52 22.96
CA CYS A 703 11.74 26.86 23.57
C CYS A 703 12.97 27.76 23.49
N GLU A 704 13.22 28.51 24.50
CA GLU A 704 14.40 29.38 24.59
C GLU A 704 15.71 28.59 24.80
N TYR A 705 15.65 27.46 25.52
CA TYR A 705 16.83 26.68 25.88
C TYR A 705 16.64 25.20 25.56
N ASN A 706 17.72 24.54 25.13
CA ASN A 706 17.79 23.09 24.93
C ASN A 706 16.86 22.50 23.87
N LYS A 707 16.76 23.18 22.71
CA LYS A 707 15.93 22.75 21.57
C LYS A 707 16.19 21.29 21.15
N CYS A 708 17.45 20.80 21.27
CA CYS A 708 17.79 19.40 21.01
C CYS A 708 17.09 18.41 21.94
N LEU A 709 16.88 18.77 23.19
CA LEU A 709 16.16 17.93 24.16
C LEU A 709 14.67 17.85 23.79
N GLN A 710 14.08 18.97 23.40
CA GLN A 710 12.69 19.03 23.00
C GLN A 710 12.46 18.20 21.72
N VAL A 711 13.35 18.31 20.72
CA VAL A 711 13.33 17.47 19.52
C VAL A 711 13.44 15.99 19.89
N ALA A 712 14.38 15.61 20.76
CA ALA A 712 14.56 14.22 21.17
C ALA A 712 13.32 13.66 21.88
N LYS A 713 12.66 14.45 22.73
CA LYS A 713 11.39 14.07 23.39
C LYS A 713 10.29 13.80 22.38
N LEU A 714 10.09 14.70 21.41
CA LEU A 714 9.09 14.52 20.35
C LEU A 714 9.37 13.27 19.50
N ILE A 715 10.63 13.03 19.12
CA ILE A 715 11.01 11.81 18.40
C ILE A 715 10.63 10.58 19.23
N LEU A 716 10.98 10.52 20.49
CA LEU A 716 10.68 9.38 21.37
C LEU A 716 9.17 9.19 21.57
N GLU A 717 8.42 10.28 21.78
CA GLU A 717 6.97 10.26 21.89
C GLU A 717 6.34 9.55 20.67
N HIS A 718 6.75 9.95 19.48
CA HIS A 718 6.20 9.36 18.26
C HIS A 718 6.67 7.93 18.00
N LEU A 719 7.89 7.58 18.37
CA LEU A 719 8.35 6.19 18.33
C LEU A 719 7.54 5.31 19.30
N TYR A 720 7.19 5.84 20.49
CA TYR A 720 6.31 5.13 21.44
C TYR A 720 4.86 5.03 20.95
N GLU A 721 4.38 5.98 20.16
CA GLU A 721 3.08 5.92 19.48
C GLU A 721 3.05 4.91 18.32
N GLY A 722 4.21 4.34 17.94
CA GLY A 722 4.33 3.33 16.90
C GLY A 722 4.75 3.84 15.53
N TYR A 723 5.13 5.12 15.40
CA TYR A 723 5.72 5.63 14.17
C TYR A 723 7.13 5.07 13.95
N SER A 724 7.46 4.78 12.72
CA SER A 724 8.81 4.35 12.34
C SER A 724 9.76 5.56 12.21
N PRO A 725 11.06 5.41 12.50
CA PRO A 725 12.01 6.51 12.42
C PRO A 725 11.99 7.25 11.07
N HIS A 726 11.89 6.54 9.95
CA HIS A 726 11.88 7.12 8.61
C HIS A 726 10.65 7.99 8.30
N GLN A 727 9.62 7.96 9.15
CA GLN A 727 8.43 8.82 9.06
C GLN A 727 8.62 10.17 9.75
N ILE A 728 9.79 10.42 10.34
CA ILE A 728 10.09 11.62 11.11
C ILE A 728 11.20 12.42 10.41
N ALA A 729 10.94 13.70 10.16
CA ALA A 729 11.92 14.65 9.63
C ALA A 729 12.09 15.84 10.59
N VAL A 730 13.35 16.12 10.96
CA VAL A 730 13.75 17.31 11.73
C VAL A 730 14.41 18.28 10.76
N LEU A 731 13.81 19.45 10.57
CA LEU A 731 14.22 20.41 9.56
C LEU A 731 14.67 21.72 10.17
N TYR A 732 15.83 22.19 9.74
CA TYR A 732 16.46 23.44 10.13
C TYR A 732 16.48 24.46 8.98
N SER A 733 16.71 25.74 9.29
CA SER A 733 16.79 26.79 8.28
C SER A 733 17.93 26.59 7.28
N THR A 734 19.11 26.11 7.72
CA THR A 734 20.28 25.86 6.86
C THR A 734 20.87 24.44 7.07
N GLU A 735 21.67 23.99 6.09
CA GLU A 735 22.33 22.69 6.14
C GLU A 735 23.42 22.63 7.22
N GLU A 736 24.16 23.72 7.41
CA GLU A 736 25.22 23.82 8.42
C GLU A 736 24.64 23.63 9.83
N VAL A 737 23.51 24.28 10.11
CA VAL A 737 22.82 24.15 11.39
C VAL A 737 22.30 22.72 11.57
N ALA A 738 21.70 22.11 10.56
CA ALA A 738 21.24 20.73 10.61
C ALA A 738 22.38 19.75 10.90
N GLU A 739 23.53 19.91 10.27
CA GLU A 739 24.71 19.07 10.48
C GLU A 739 25.26 19.20 11.90
N MET A 740 25.33 20.43 12.42
CA MET A 740 25.82 20.71 13.79
C MET A 740 24.94 20.01 14.85
N PHE A 741 23.63 19.98 14.66
CA PHE A 741 22.69 19.41 15.62
C PHE A 741 22.42 17.90 15.45
N ARG A 742 22.66 17.32 14.28
CA ARG A 742 22.36 15.91 13.98
C ARG A 742 22.94 14.95 15.02
N LYS A 743 24.24 15.03 15.30
CA LYS A 743 24.90 14.17 16.31
C LYS A 743 24.37 14.41 17.72
N LYS A 744 24.07 15.68 18.07
CA LYS A 744 23.53 16.05 19.37
C LYS A 744 22.14 15.47 19.62
N ILE A 745 21.26 15.52 18.61
CA ILE A 745 19.90 14.92 18.69
C ILE A 745 19.99 13.42 18.88
N VAL A 746 20.82 12.72 18.08
CA VAL A 746 21.01 11.27 18.21
C VAL A 746 21.52 10.89 19.59
N SER A 747 22.48 11.64 20.13
CA SER A 747 22.97 11.42 21.51
C SER A 747 21.84 11.57 22.53
N ARG A 748 21.05 12.64 22.44
CA ARG A 748 19.91 12.86 23.33
C ARG A 748 18.83 11.78 23.24
N VAL A 749 18.50 11.32 22.05
CA VAL A 749 17.55 10.21 21.88
C VAL A 749 18.08 8.94 22.56
N LYS A 750 19.38 8.66 22.45
CA LYS A 750 20.02 7.52 23.12
C LYS A 750 20.02 7.65 24.64
N ASP A 751 20.33 8.85 25.18
CA ASP A 751 20.31 9.12 26.63
C ASP A 751 18.96 8.77 27.28
N TYR A 752 17.85 8.83 26.50
CA TYR A 752 16.50 8.47 26.93
C TYR A 752 16.05 7.08 26.47
N GLY A 753 16.97 6.19 26.10
CA GLY A 753 16.71 4.77 25.82
C GLY A 753 16.27 4.48 24.38
N GLY A 754 16.27 5.47 23.46
CA GLY A 754 15.99 5.25 22.04
C GLY A 754 17.19 4.69 21.28
N SER A 755 16.96 3.76 20.35
CA SER A 755 18.00 3.18 19.49
C SER A 755 17.72 3.53 18.02
N VAL A 756 17.99 4.79 17.66
CA VAL A 756 17.78 5.29 16.29
C VAL A 756 19.01 6.02 15.75
N LYS A 757 19.08 6.09 14.43
CA LYS A 757 20.13 6.81 13.70
C LYS A 757 19.51 7.96 12.91
N ALA A 758 20.31 8.97 12.56
CA ALA A 758 19.89 10.08 11.73
C ALA A 758 20.60 10.05 10.36
N THR A 759 19.88 10.44 9.32
CA THR A 759 20.37 10.54 7.94
C THR A 759 19.98 11.87 7.29
N LYS A 760 20.63 12.23 6.18
CA LYS A 760 20.18 13.28 5.26
C LYS A 760 19.24 12.75 4.18
N ALA A 761 19.32 11.45 3.88
CA ALA A 761 18.54 10.82 2.83
C ALA A 761 17.23 10.26 3.42
N PRO A 762 16.06 10.64 2.92
CA PRO A 762 14.79 10.04 3.32
C PRO A 762 14.69 8.58 2.87
N GLY A 763 13.89 7.78 3.60
CA GLY A 763 13.54 6.42 3.20
C GLY A 763 14.45 5.29 3.71
N MET A 764 15.48 5.58 4.51
CA MET A 764 16.29 4.53 5.14
C MET A 764 15.60 3.98 6.39
N GLU A 765 15.31 2.70 6.42
CA GLU A 765 14.76 2.03 7.60
C GLU A 765 15.67 2.22 8.84
N GLY A 766 15.04 2.47 9.99
CA GLY A 766 15.75 2.70 11.24
C GLY A 766 16.42 4.08 11.38
N PHE A 767 16.28 4.96 10.38
CA PHE A 767 16.83 6.31 10.38
C PHE A 767 15.73 7.36 10.30
N PHE A 768 15.81 8.40 11.12
CA PHE A 768 15.03 9.62 10.91
C PHE A 768 15.87 10.67 10.15
N VAL A 769 15.18 11.60 9.49
CA VAL A 769 15.84 12.62 8.67
C VAL A 769 16.22 13.83 9.54
N VAL A 770 17.42 14.37 9.32
CA VAL A 770 17.85 15.69 9.82
C VAL A 770 18.48 16.45 8.67
N ASP A 771 17.81 17.49 8.17
CA ASP A 771 18.27 18.25 6.99
C ASP A 771 17.81 19.71 7.06
N SER A 772 18.10 20.50 6.03
CA SER A 772 17.57 21.84 5.88
C SER A 772 16.22 21.85 5.16
N ILE A 773 15.38 22.84 5.48
CA ILE A 773 14.06 23.05 4.85
C ILE A 773 14.20 23.16 3.33
N ARG A 774 15.21 23.90 2.84
CA ARG A 774 15.45 24.10 1.40
C ARG A 774 15.83 22.80 0.68
N ARG A 775 16.71 22.00 1.28
CA ARG A 775 17.18 20.75 0.68
C ARG A 775 16.09 19.67 0.71
N PHE A 776 15.19 19.72 1.70
CA PHE A 776 14.04 18.85 1.80
C PHE A 776 12.86 19.29 0.90
N SER A 777 13.06 20.31 0.02
CA SER A 777 12.02 20.76 -0.93
C SER A 777 11.61 19.63 -1.89
N GLY A 778 10.30 19.51 -2.17
CA GLY A 778 9.74 18.44 -3.01
C GLY A 778 9.60 17.08 -2.29
N LEU A 779 10.16 16.93 -1.07
CA LEU A 779 10.01 15.75 -0.23
C LEU A 779 8.92 15.96 0.84
N GLU A 780 8.54 14.89 1.53
CA GLU A 780 7.52 14.92 2.59
C GLU A 780 7.82 13.89 3.67
N SER A 781 7.26 14.10 4.86
CA SER A 781 7.31 13.17 5.99
C SER A 781 5.99 13.19 6.75
N GLU A 782 5.62 12.06 7.39
CA GLU A 782 4.40 11.98 8.21
C GLU A 782 4.46 12.98 9.36
N ILE A 783 5.63 13.10 10.00
CA ILE A 783 5.89 14.01 11.11
C ILE A 783 7.05 14.92 10.74
N VAL A 784 6.83 16.22 10.80
CA VAL A 784 7.86 17.23 10.58
C VAL A 784 8.05 18.05 11.85
N ILE A 785 9.30 18.18 12.29
CA ILE A 785 9.72 19.00 13.40
C ILE A 785 10.61 20.12 12.85
N GLY A 786 10.07 21.31 12.68
CA GLY A 786 10.81 22.51 12.27
C GLY A 786 11.46 23.15 13.49
N VAL A 787 12.76 23.40 13.42
CA VAL A 787 13.51 24.01 14.51
C VAL A 787 14.05 25.35 14.05
N ASP A 788 13.59 26.42 14.71
CA ASP A 788 13.99 27.79 14.45
C ASP A 788 13.93 28.19 12.96
N PRO A 789 12.75 28.13 12.33
CA PRO A 789 12.60 28.35 10.88
C PRO A 789 12.72 29.84 10.51
N ARG A 790 13.72 30.53 11.08
CA ARG A 790 14.00 31.92 10.82
C ARG A 790 15.11 32.07 9.78
N THR A 791 15.06 33.15 9.01
CA THR A 791 16.11 33.50 8.02
C THR A 791 16.74 34.85 8.36
N PHE A 792 17.92 35.11 7.81
CA PHE A 792 18.57 36.43 7.93
C PHE A 792 17.79 37.54 7.25
N ASP A 793 16.97 37.22 6.25
CA ASP A 793 16.10 38.15 5.55
C ASP A 793 14.64 37.88 5.98
N SER A 794 14.10 38.77 6.80
CA SER A 794 12.72 38.67 7.31
C SER A 794 11.66 38.67 6.21
N SER A 795 11.97 39.19 5.02
CA SER A 795 11.05 39.19 3.87
C SER A 795 10.72 37.80 3.34
N PHE A 796 11.57 36.79 3.63
CA PHE A 796 11.40 35.40 3.22
C PHE A 796 10.98 34.47 4.38
N GLU A 797 10.78 34.97 5.58
CA GLU A 797 10.45 34.11 6.74
C GLU A 797 9.17 33.31 6.53
N ASN A 798 8.10 33.97 6.03
CA ASN A 798 6.83 33.29 5.74
C ASN A 798 6.99 32.25 4.61
N ASN A 799 7.86 32.48 3.62
CA ASN A 799 8.14 31.47 2.59
C ASN A 799 8.84 30.24 3.18
N ILE A 800 9.77 30.44 4.11
CA ILE A 800 10.46 29.33 4.78
C ILE A 800 9.50 28.55 5.68
N LYS A 801 8.64 29.24 6.44
CA LYS A 801 7.58 28.60 7.25
C LYS A 801 6.57 27.85 6.37
N LEU A 802 6.20 28.42 5.25
CA LEU A 802 5.37 27.74 4.23
C LEU A 802 6.04 26.50 3.65
N MET A 803 7.32 26.62 3.26
CA MET A 803 8.08 25.47 2.78
C MET A 803 8.17 24.36 3.84
N LEU A 804 8.39 24.71 5.10
CA LEU A 804 8.40 23.77 6.22
C LEU A 804 7.04 23.07 6.40
N ALA A 805 5.98 23.86 6.53
CA ALA A 805 4.63 23.33 6.77
C ALA A 805 4.18 22.40 5.65
N SER A 806 4.50 22.74 4.40
CA SER A 806 4.15 21.95 3.24
C SER A 806 4.87 20.58 3.13
N ARG A 807 5.88 20.31 3.99
CA ARG A 807 6.57 19.01 4.08
C ARG A 807 5.84 18.02 4.99
N ALA A 808 5.00 18.51 5.90
CA ALA A 808 4.28 17.67 6.86
C ALA A 808 3.02 17.05 6.21
N VAL A 809 2.84 15.75 6.45
CA VAL A 809 1.63 15.04 6.04
C VAL A 809 0.62 15.03 7.19
N ALA A 810 0.97 14.49 8.33
CA ALA A 810 0.07 14.29 9.46
C ALA A 810 0.30 15.28 10.61
N ARG A 811 1.56 15.51 10.99
CA ARG A 811 1.90 16.34 12.16
C ARG A 811 3.01 17.32 11.87
N LEU A 812 2.82 18.55 12.32
CA LEU A 812 3.79 19.62 12.23
C LEU A 812 4.08 20.18 13.62
N TYR A 813 5.35 20.17 14.01
CA TYR A 813 5.86 20.84 15.22
C TYR A 813 6.80 21.97 14.82
N ILE A 814 6.59 23.16 15.33
CA ILE A 814 7.45 24.32 15.11
C ILE A 814 8.05 24.69 16.48
N ILE A 815 9.35 24.56 16.63
CA ILE A 815 10.10 24.89 17.85
C ILE A 815 10.79 26.24 17.60
N GLU A 816 10.34 27.27 18.32
CA GLU A 816 10.81 28.66 18.18
C GLU A 816 11.58 29.15 19.40
#